data_f5a60f91037db55346d4cc0fa56ca5de
#
_entry.id   f5a60f91037db55346d4cc0fa56ca5de
#
_cell.length_a   1.000
_cell.length_b   1.000
_cell.length_c   1.000
_cell.angle_alpha   90.00
_cell.angle_beta   90.00
_cell.angle_gamma   90.00
#
_symmetry.space_group_name_H-M   'P 1'
#
loop_
_entity.id
_entity.type
_entity.pdbx_description
1 polymer ?
#
loop_
_entity_poly.entity_id
_entity_poly.type
_entity_poly.pdbx_seq_one_letter_code
_entity_poly.pdbx_strand_id
1 'polypeptide(L)'
;LAKTDTKETPLMQQYNQIKVKYPGALLLFRVGDFYETFGEDAVKASGILGIVLTRRANGSATYIELAGFPHHSLETYLPKLVRAGQRVAICDQLEDPKTTKTIVKRGVTELVTPGVAISDNILQQKSNNYLASLHFEKNTIGIALIDISTGEFLTAQGNSDYIDKLLQGFNPSEIIYPKSRHKDFKELYGDRFYTYMLDDWPYSGDYAQETLLKHFEVKSLKGFGIDKLNLGIVAAGVALHYLNETEHRNLQHISSISRLEEDRHLWLDRFSIRNLELIGSHNENAMTLVDVLDHTCSPMGARMLRRWIVMPLKEIKPINDRLGVVEYLIAHDELREELQQYIRQIGDLERLISKIGLQRANPREVCQLKKALKAIEQIKTIAEGTESAPLKSIGSQLNPCSFISDRIERELNPEPPVMLVKGSVISDGISEELDRLRKIAFGGKGYLLEIQKREAESTGIPSLKVAFNNVFGYYLEVTHSHRDKVPAEWIRKQTLVNAERYITPELKEYEDQILGAEEKILALETKLYNDLLYSLAEYIKPIQLNANLIARLDVLLNFAHIAIKNYYVKPQINESRIIDIKGGRHPVIEKNLPLGESYITNDVFLDSDSQQIIIITGPNMAGKSALLRQTGLIVLMAQMGCFVPAKEAAIGLVDKIFTRVGASDNLSSGESTFMVEMNETASILNNLSDRSLILLDEIGRGTSTYDGISIAWAIAEYLHNHPNYKAKTLFATHYHELNELSNTFPRIKNYNVTVKEVGHQIIFLRKLVPGGSEHSFGIHVAKLAGMPGKVLSRANEILKKLENERTGGESIKESMKKVQKQALQLQMFSIDDPILVKIRDTLNNLDVNTLTPVEAMMKLDEIQRMIKS
;
A
#
# COMPACT_ATOMS: atom_id res chain seq x y z
N LEU A 1 26.25 -33.12 37.67
CA LEU A 1 25.98 -33.60 36.32
C LEU A 1 26.88 -32.85 35.35
N ALA A 2 27.88 -33.54 34.81
CA ALA A 2 28.86 -32.99 33.89
C ALA A 2 28.18 -32.53 32.62
N LYS A 3 28.39 -31.26 32.25
CA LYS A 3 28.10 -30.77 30.89
C LYS A 3 29.06 -31.52 29.95
N THR A 4 28.57 -32.48 29.21
CA THR A 4 29.24 -32.99 28.02
C THR A 4 29.36 -31.86 27.01
N ASP A 5 30.55 -31.32 26.82
CA ASP A 5 30.89 -30.42 25.71
C ASP A 5 30.73 -31.19 24.39
N THR A 6 29.53 -31.19 23.85
CA THR A 6 29.30 -31.61 22.48
C THR A 6 29.82 -30.51 21.54
N LYS A 7 31.05 -30.74 21.02
CA LYS A 7 31.66 -29.83 20.04
C LYS A 7 30.80 -29.81 18.78
N GLU A 8 30.04 -28.74 18.62
CA GLU A 8 29.34 -28.42 17.35
C GLU A 8 30.32 -28.35 16.18
N THR A 9 29.88 -28.72 15.01
CA THR A 9 30.70 -28.54 13.80
C THR A 9 31.03 -27.06 13.59
N PRO A 10 32.23 -26.74 13.07
CA PRO A 10 32.61 -25.33 12.83
C PRO A 10 31.62 -24.54 11.96
N LEU A 11 30.92 -25.22 11.05
CA LEU A 11 29.85 -24.61 10.23
C LEU A 11 28.66 -24.20 11.11
N MET A 12 28.22 -25.06 12.03
CA MET A 12 27.12 -24.75 12.93
C MET A 12 27.48 -23.67 13.95
N GLN A 13 28.76 -23.65 14.42
CA GLN A 13 29.23 -22.56 15.26
C GLN A 13 29.10 -21.19 14.53
N GLN A 14 29.50 -21.13 13.25
CA GLN A 14 29.35 -19.91 12.43
C GLN A 14 27.88 -19.54 12.23
N TYR A 15 27.02 -20.53 11.94
CA TYR A 15 25.58 -20.33 11.82
C TYR A 15 25.00 -19.76 13.11
N ASN A 16 25.28 -20.36 14.27
CA ASN A 16 24.74 -19.92 15.55
C ASN A 16 25.23 -18.51 15.94
N GLN A 17 26.51 -18.19 15.68
CA GLN A 17 27.06 -16.85 15.90
C GLN A 17 26.37 -15.78 15.10
N ILE A 18 25.97 -16.08 13.85
CA ILE A 18 25.24 -15.17 13.00
C ILE A 18 23.76 -15.09 13.43
N LYS A 19 23.13 -16.24 13.74
CA LYS A 19 21.74 -16.31 14.18
C LYS A 19 21.45 -15.48 15.43
N VAL A 20 22.35 -15.44 16.37
CA VAL A 20 22.25 -14.63 17.61
C VAL A 20 22.20 -13.15 17.32
N LYS A 21 22.81 -12.67 16.22
CA LYS A 21 22.78 -11.26 15.82
C LYS A 21 21.47 -10.84 15.16
N TYR A 22 20.73 -11.80 14.63
CA TYR A 22 19.47 -11.55 13.93
C TYR A 22 18.32 -12.35 14.57
N PRO A 23 17.94 -12.01 15.81
CA PRO A 23 16.88 -12.71 16.52
C PRO A 23 15.54 -12.52 15.81
N GLY A 24 14.77 -13.60 15.70
CA GLY A 24 13.47 -13.57 15.03
C GLY A 24 13.50 -13.59 13.49
N ALA A 25 14.67 -13.51 12.85
CA ALA A 25 14.80 -13.67 11.41
C ALA A 25 15.11 -15.13 11.05
N LEU A 26 14.48 -15.65 9.98
CA LEU A 26 14.81 -16.92 9.36
C LEU A 26 16.15 -16.77 8.62
N LEU A 27 17.16 -17.55 8.98
CA LEU A 27 18.50 -17.41 8.40
C LEU A 27 18.68 -18.36 7.21
N LEU A 28 18.79 -17.81 6.03
CA LEU A 28 19.20 -18.52 4.80
C LEU A 28 20.72 -18.48 4.71
N PHE A 29 21.36 -19.60 5.00
CA PHE A 29 22.81 -19.70 5.15
C PHE A 29 23.43 -20.39 3.94
N ARG A 30 24.29 -19.70 3.19
CA ARG A 30 24.90 -20.23 1.97
C ARG A 30 25.90 -21.34 2.27
N VAL A 31 25.61 -22.56 1.79
CA VAL A 31 26.50 -23.72 1.89
C VAL A 31 26.72 -24.30 0.49
N GLY A 32 27.84 -23.98 -0.12
CA GLY A 32 28.12 -24.33 -1.53
C GLY A 32 27.07 -23.74 -2.46
N ASP A 33 26.37 -24.60 -3.21
CA ASP A 33 25.34 -24.19 -4.16
C ASP A 33 23.92 -24.10 -3.57
N PHE A 34 23.77 -24.21 -2.26
CA PHE A 34 22.47 -24.17 -1.58
C PHE A 34 22.42 -23.03 -0.55
N TYR A 35 21.20 -22.51 -0.36
CA TYR A 35 20.83 -21.86 0.88
C TYR A 35 20.21 -22.90 1.80
N GLU A 36 20.82 -23.12 2.94
CA GLU A 36 20.39 -24.07 3.98
C GLU A 36 19.89 -23.28 5.19
N THR A 37 18.90 -23.82 5.87
CA THR A 37 18.39 -23.30 7.13
C THR A 37 18.25 -24.46 8.13
N PHE A 38 18.45 -24.20 9.44
CA PHE A 38 18.60 -25.24 10.46
C PHE A 38 17.60 -25.04 11.60
N GLY A 39 17.31 -26.17 12.32
CA GLY A 39 16.46 -26.17 13.50
C GLY A 39 15.04 -25.65 13.26
N GLU A 40 14.57 -24.76 14.12
CA GLU A 40 13.23 -24.16 14.01
C GLU A 40 13.02 -23.43 12.69
N ASP A 41 14.06 -22.75 12.16
CA ASP A 41 13.99 -22.05 10.88
C ASP A 41 13.75 -23.05 9.73
N ALA A 42 14.35 -24.25 9.80
CA ALA A 42 14.16 -25.31 8.81
C ALA A 42 12.70 -25.83 8.81
N VAL A 43 12.13 -26.03 10.00
CA VAL A 43 10.73 -26.46 10.15
C VAL A 43 9.78 -25.42 9.56
N LYS A 44 9.98 -24.13 9.89
CA LYS A 44 9.18 -23.01 9.37
C LYS A 44 9.31 -22.90 7.84
N ALA A 45 10.54 -22.90 7.34
CA ALA A 45 10.80 -22.79 5.90
C ALA A 45 10.21 -23.96 5.13
N SER A 46 10.36 -25.19 5.60
CA SER A 46 9.76 -26.39 4.99
C SER A 46 8.23 -26.28 4.90
N GLY A 47 7.57 -25.85 5.97
CA GLY A 47 6.12 -25.68 6.02
C GLY A 47 5.61 -24.61 5.03
N ILE A 48 6.29 -23.46 4.94
CA ILE A 48 5.88 -22.35 4.07
C ILE A 48 6.19 -22.64 2.59
N LEU A 49 7.38 -23.18 2.32
CA LEU A 49 7.87 -23.38 0.95
C LEU A 49 7.41 -24.69 0.31
N GLY A 50 6.95 -25.64 1.11
CA GLY A 50 6.62 -27.01 0.65
C GLY A 50 7.84 -27.81 0.22
N ILE A 51 9.04 -27.54 0.80
CA ILE A 51 10.29 -28.26 0.54
C ILE A 51 10.54 -29.34 1.59
N VAL A 52 11.38 -30.30 1.24
CA VAL A 52 11.65 -31.46 2.10
C VAL A 52 12.41 -31.01 3.35
N LEU A 53 11.91 -31.44 4.51
CA LEU A 53 12.62 -31.34 5.80
C LEU A 53 13.47 -32.58 5.99
N THR A 54 14.76 -32.40 6.12
CA THR A 54 15.75 -33.47 6.35
C THR A 54 16.48 -33.25 7.67
N ARG A 55 17.50 -34.05 7.96
CA ARG A 55 18.34 -33.92 9.14
C ARG A 55 19.82 -33.99 8.78
N ARG A 56 20.61 -33.14 9.40
CA ARG A 56 22.08 -33.10 9.25
C ARG A 56 22.75 -33.49 10.55
N ALA A 57 23.84 -34.27 10.47
CA ALA A 57 24.67 -34.60 11.63
C ALA A 57 25.42 -33.34 12.12
N ASN A 58 25.32 -33.04 13.42
CA ASN A 58 26.01 -31.93 14.09
C ASN A 58 26.92 -32.42 15.21
N GLY A 59 28.09 -32.91 14.83
CA GLY A 59 29.06 -33.49 15.78
C GLY A 59 28.68 -34.89 16.26
N SER A 60 29.22 -35.30 17.42
CA SER A 60 29.05 -36.65 17.95
C SER A 60 27.61 -36.95 18.34
N ALA A 61 26.87 -37.69 17.47
CA ALA A 61 25.56 -38.29 17.72
C ALA A 61 24.36 -37.35 17.84
N THR A 62 24.46 -36.04 17.49
CA THR A 62 23.31 -35.12 17.42
C THR A 62 22.92 -34.82 15.96
N TYR A 63 21.63 -34.76 15.71
CA TYR A 63 21.07 -34.34 14.43
C TYR A 63 20.30 -33.05 14.60
N ILE A 64 20.37 -32.17 13.59
CA ILE A 64 19.59 -30.93 13.50
C ILE A 64 18.73 -30.96 12.25
N GLU A 65 17.52 -30.47 12.34
CA GLU A 65 16.63 -30.30 11.20
C GLU A 65 17.28 -29.38 10.17
N LEU A 66 17.11 -29.74 8.88
CA LEU A 66 17.68 -29.07 7.73
C LEU A 66 16.61 -28.94 6.64
N ALA A 67 16.43 -27.76 6.13
CA ALA A 67 15.72 -27.51 4.86
C ALA A 67 16.57 -26.58 4.00
N GLY A 68 16.51 -26.74 2.68
CA GLY A 68 17.30 -25.91 1.79
C GLY A 68 16.85 -26.01 0.34
N PHE A 69 17.33 -25.06 -0.45
CA PHE A 69 17.08 -24.98 -1.88
C PHE A 69 18.31 -24.44 -2.63
N PRO A 70 18.45 -24.69 -3.93
CA PRO A 70 19.57 -24.20 -4.72
C PRO A 70 19.62 -22.66 -4.68
N HIS A 71 20.81 -22.09 -4.52
CA HIS A 71 20.99 -20.64 -4.35
C HIS A 71 20.44 -19.81 -5.53
N HIS A 72 20.53 -20.32 -6.75
CA HIS A 72 19.97 -19.65 -7.94
C HIS A 72 18.43 -19.59 -7.93
N SER A 73 17.77 -20.32 -7.04
CA SER A 73 16.32 -20.30 -6.87
C SER A 73 15.86 -19.35 -5.76
N LEU A 74 16.76 -18.51 -5.22
CA LEU A 74 16.42 -17.54 -4.16
C LEU A 74 15.25 -16.65 -4.55
N GLU A 75 15.24 -16.12 -5.77
CA GLU A 75 14.17 -15.26 -6.28
C GLU A 75 12.80 -15.94 -6.37
N THR A 76 12.75 -17.28 -6.37
CA THR A 76 11.51 -18.06 -6.36
C THR A 76 10.99 -18.32 -4.93
N TYR A 77 11.90 -18.56 -3.98
CA TYR A 77 11.54 -19.00 -2.63
C TYR A 77 11.46 -17.84 -1.62
N LEU A 78 12.35 -16.84 -1.72
CA LEU A 78 12.34 -15.66 -0.85
C LEU A 78 10.97 -14.94 -0.83
N PRO A 79 10.31 -14.69 -1.97
CA PRO A 79 9.01 -14.03 -1.98
C PRO A 79 7.94 -14.78 -1.17
N LYS A 80 7.97 -16.10 -1.16
CA LYS A 80 7.01 -16.91 -0.42
C LYS A 80 7.20 -16.76 1.09
N LEU A 81 8.44 -16.72 1.55
CA LEU A 81 8.77 -16.52 2.96
C LEU A 81 8.35 -15.12 3.43
N VAL A 82 8.70 -14.08 2.66
CA VAL A 82 8.41 -12.69 3.02
C VAL A 82 6.90 -12.42 3.01
N ARG A 83 6.16 -12.93 2.00
CA ARG A 83 4.69 -12.82 1.94
C ARG A 83 3.99 -13.58 3.07
N ALA A 84 4.61 -14.64 3.59
CA ALA A 84 4.14 -15.32 4.79
C ALA A 84 4.52 -14.58 6.09
N GLY A 85 4.97 -13.32 6.00
CA GLY A 85 5.32 -12.49 7.16
C GLY A 85 6.65 -12.85 7.82
N GLN A 86 7.56 -13.60 7.15
CA GLN A 86 8.85 -13.92 7.74
C GLN A 86 9.89 -12.84 7.45
N ARG A 87 10.68 -12.49 8.45
CA ARG A 87 11.92 -11.73 8.30
C ARG A 87 13.00 -12.72 7.87
N VAL A 88 13.71 -12.47 6.81
CA VAL A 88 14.67 -13.41 6.22
C VAL A 88 16.05 -12.78 6.12
N ALA A 89 17.02 -13.32 6.87
CA ALA A 89 18.42 -12.90 6.78
C ALA A 89 19.14 -13.75 5.71
N ILE A 90 19.62 -13.10 4.66
CA ILE A 90 20.39 -13.73 3.58
C ILE A 90 21.85 -13.68 3.96
N CYS A 91 22.46 -14.84 4.15
CA CYS A 91 23.84 -14.98 4.56
C CYS A 91 24.68 -15.62 3.44
N ASP A 92 25.52 -14.82 2.81
CA ASP A 92 26.38 -15.24 1.71
C ASP A 92 27.84 -15.46 2.13
N GLN A 93 28.59 -16.10 1.22
CA GLN A 93 30.02 -16.29 1.34
C GLN A 93 30.73 -14.96 0.99
N LEU A 94 31.55 -14.46 1.93
CA LEU A 94 32.30 -13.21 1.75
C LEU A 94 33.67 -13.41 1.14
N GLU A 95 34.09 -14.67 0.95
CA GLU A 95 35.40 -15.09 0.43
C GLU A 95 35.21 -16.14 -0.66
N ASP A 96 36.10 -16.16 -1.64
CA ASP A 96 36.09 -17.20 -2.67
C ASP A 96 36.48 -18.57 -2.07
N PRO A 97 35.62 -19.59 -2.17
CA PRO A 97 35.90 -20.93 -1.68
C PRO A 97 37.18 -21.54 -2.27
N LYS A 98 37.57 -21.15 -3.48
CA LYS A 98 38.77 -21.67 -4.17
C LYS A 98 40.06 -21.14 -3.58
N THR A 99 40.06 -19.99 -2.94
CA THR A 99 41.25 -19.36 -2.35
C THR A 99 41.44 -19.64 -0.86
N THR A 100 40.38 -20.13 -0.20
CA THR A 100 40.33 -20.29 1.26
C THR A 100 40.67 -21.73 1.68
N LYS A 101 41.71 -21.90 2.52
CA LYS A 101 42.12 -23.21 3.08
C LYS A 101 41.34 -23.63 4.33
N THR A 102 40.54 -22.74 4.89
CA THR A 102 39.75 -22.95 6.11
C THR A 102 38.24 -22.85 5.75
N ILE A 103 37.37 -22.76 6.76
CA ILE A 103 35.96 -22.53 6.53
C ILE A 103 35.77 -21.11 5.95
N VAL A 104 35.07 -21.03 4.81
CA VAL A 104 34.73 -19.78 4.15
C VAL A 104 33.97 -18.87 5.10
N LYS A 105 34.43 -17.64 5.25
CA LYS A 105 33.75 -16.60 6.02
C LYS A 105 32.44 -16.23 5.38
N ARG A 106 31.38 -16.15 6.19
CA ARG A 106 30.03 -15.77 5.79
C ARG A 106 29.55 -14.60 6.59
N GLY A 107 28.64 -13.80 6.00
CA GLY A 107 27.98 -12.69 6.67
C GLY A 107 26.61 -12.44 6.07
N VAL A 108 25.76 -11.80 6.85
CA VAL A 108 24.46 -11.35 6.35
C VAL A 108 24.70 -10.18 5.41
N THR A 109 24.23 -10.33 4.17
CA THR A 109 24.32 -9.32 3.12
C THR A 109 23.05 -8.49 3.03
N GLU A 110 21.93 -9.06 3.47
CA GLU A 110 20.64 -8.39 3.45
C GLU A 110 19.68 -9.05 4.46
N LEU A 111 18.92 -8.25 5.18
CA LEU A 111 17.77 -8.67 5.96
C LEU A 111 16.49 -8.21 5.28
N VAL A 112 15.81 -9.12 4.62
CA VAL A 112 14.55 -8.83 3.91
C VAL A 112 13.38 -9.02 4.85
N THR A 113 12.56 -7.98 4.98
CA THR A 113 11.32 -8.01 5.77
C THR A 113 10.15 -7.53 4.90
N PRO A 114 8.90 -7.74 5.31
CA PRO A 114 7.74 -7.30 4.51
C PRO A 114 7.79 -5.82 4.12
N GLY A 115 8.24 -4.92 5.03
CA GLY A 115 8.27 -3.47 4.83
C GLY A 115 9.48 -2.94 4.06
N VAL A 116 10.57 -3.74 3.93
CA VAL A 116 11.82 -3.28 3.28
C VAL A 116 12.21 -4.13 2.07
N ALA A 117 11.25 -4.83 1.48
CA ALA A 117 11.48 -5.61 0.27
C ALA A 117 11.67 -4.70 -0.96
N ILE A 118 12.67 -5.05 -1.81
CA ILE A 118 13.01 -4.30 -3.03
C ILE A 118 12.75 -5.14 -4.29
N SER A 119 12.78 -6.47 -4.17
CA SER A 119 12.64 -7.38 -5.32
C SER A 119 11.25 -7.28 -5.95
N ASP A 120 11.20 -7.11 -7.29
CA ASP A 120 9.96 -7.06 -8.08
C ASP A 120 9.09 -8.32 -7.91
N ASN A 121 9.70 -9.47 -7.58
CA ASN A 121 9.00 -10.73 -7.34
C ASN A 121 8.23 -10.73 -6.00
N ILE A 122 8.61 -9.87 -5.06
CA ILE A 122 7.92 -9.68 -3.77
C ILE A 122 6.86 -8.59 -3.88
N LEU A 123 7.21 -7.49 -4.54
CA LEU A 123 6.41 -6.28 -4.62
C LEU A 123 5.21 -6.43 -5.56
N GLN A 124 4.12 -5.78 -5.20
CA GLN A 124 3.01 -5.54 -6.12
C GLN A 124 3.33 -4.30 -6.96
N GLN A 125 3.18 -4.38 -8.29
CA GLN A 125 3.56 -3.29 -9.18
C GLN A 125 2.73 -2.02 -8.96
N LYS A 126 1.42 -2.17 -8.77
CA LYS A 126 0.45 -1.08 -8.67
C LYS A 126 0.24 -0.52 -7.26
N SER A 127 0.98 -0.99 -6.27
CA SER A 127 0.90 -0.50 -4.89
C SER A 127 2.27 -0.22 -4.31
N ASN A 128 2.32 0.72 -3.36
CA ASN A 128 3.52 0.98 -2.56
C ASN A 128 3.73 -0.12 -1.53
N ASN A 129 4.99 -0.24 -1.07
CA ASN A 129 5.38 -1.17 0.00
C ASN A 129 5.92 -0.38 1.18
N TYR A 130 5.01 0.16 2.00
CA TYR A 130 5.42 1.02 3.11
C TYR A 130 5.90 0.23 4.33
N LEU A 131 7.02 0.67 4.88
CA LEU A 131 7.40 0.51 6.26
C LEU A 131 6.84 1.71 7.04
N ALA A 132 6.09 1.47 8.12
CA ALA A 132 5.66 2.52 9.03
C ALA A 132 6.47 2.48 10.32
N SER A 133 6.91 3.65 10.81
CA SER A 133 7.51 3.82 12.14
C SER A 133 6.58 4.66 13.00
N LEU A 134 6.29 4.21 14.22
CA LEU A 134 5.42 4.92 15.16
C LEU A 134 6.19 5.32 16.41
N HIS A 135 5.96 6.53 16.88
CA HIS A 135 6.46 7.03 18.16
C HIS A 135 5.31 7.63 18.97
N PHE A 136 5.19 7.21 20.24
CA PHE A 136 4.07 7.54 21.11
C PHE A 136 4.50 8.50 22.24
N GLU A 137 3.78 9.61 22.37
CA GLU A 137 3.93 10.51 23.51
C GLU A 137 2.55 11.01 23.97
N LYS A 138 2.12 10.64 25.18
CA LYS A 138 0.78 10.97 25.73
C LYS A 138 -0.34 10.66 24.72
N ASN A 139 -1.05 11.70 24.27
CA ASN A 139 -2.18 11.59 23.34
C ASN A 139 -1.80 11.87 21.88
N THR A 140 -0.52 12.06 21.60
CA THR A 140 -0.02 12.37 20.25
C THR A 140 0.91 11.27 19.78
N ILE A 141 0.78 10.89 18.52
CA ILE A 141 1.58 9.84 17.88
C ILE A 141 2.27 10.48 16.68
N GLY A 142 3.57 10.26 16.56
CA GLY A 142 4.33 10.53 15.34
C GLY A 142 4.37 9.30 14.44
N ILE A 143 4.20 9.51 13.14
CA ILE A 143 4.31 8.45 12.12
C ILE A 143 5.29 8.87 11.04
N ALA A 144 6.07 7.90 10.57
CA ALA A 144 6.79 8.00 9.33
C ALA A 144 6.47 6.80 8.45
N LEU A 145 6.26 7.03 7.17
CA LEU A 145 5.98 6.04 6.14
C LEU A 145 7.08 6.13 5.10
N ILE A 146 7.78 5.03 4.85
CA ILE A 146 8.86 4.98 3.89
C ILE A 146 8.67 3.78 2.94
N ASP A 147 8.77 4.01 1.64
CA ASP A 147 8.83 2.97 0.62
C ASP A 147 10.22 2.97 0.00
N ILE A 148 11.05 2.02 0.42
CA ILE A 148 12.42 1.89 -0.08
C ILE A 148 12.47 1.59 -1.58
N SER A 149 11.43 0.99 -2.13
CA SER A 149 11.38 0.62 -3.55
C SER A 149 11.13 1.81 -4.48
N THR A 150 10.54 2.90 -3.98
CA THR A 150 10.23 4.12 -4.73
C THR A 150 11.02 5.35 -4.24
N GLY A 151 11.57 5.29 -3.02
CA GLY A 151 12.21 6.41 -2.35
C GLY A 151 11.22 7.41 -1.74
N GLU A 152 9.92 7.08 -1.68
CA GLU A 152 8.93 7.94 -1.05
C GLU A 152 9.07 7.89 0.47
N PHE A 153 9.16 9.09 1.08
CA PHE A 153 9.30 9.24 2.53
C PHE A 153 8.35 10.32 3.03
N LEU A 154 7.41 9.92 3.88
CA LEU A 154 6.33 10.77 4.39
C LEU A 154 6.36 10.77 5.91
N THR A 155 6.00 11.91 6.53
CA THR A 155 5.86 11.98 7.99
C THR A 155 4.69 12.85 8.41
N ALA A 156 4.11 12.50 9.56
CA ALA A 156 3.05 13.26 10.21
C ALA A 156 3.09 13.08 11.73
N GLN A 157 2.32 13.90 12.43
CA GLN A 157 1.98 13.68 13.83
C GLN A 157 0.57 14.15 14.11
N GLY A 158 -0.12 13.48 15.03
CA GLY A 158 -1.49 13.81 15.40
C GLY A 158 -2.04 12.88 16.47
N ASN A 159 -3.35 12.94 16.68
CA ASN A 159 -4.04 12.03 17.58
C ASN A 159 -4.14 10.62 17.00
N SER A 160 -4.60 9.67 17.82
CA SER A 160 -4.75 8.26 17.41
C SER A 160 -5.64 8.08 16.18
N ASP A 161 -6.72 8.86 16.06
CA ASP A 161 -7.67 8.76 14.94
C ASP A 161 -7.04 9.16 13.61
N TYR A 162 -6.24 10.25 13.62
CA TYR A 162 -5.50 10.67 12.43
C TYR A 162 -4.46 9.65 12.00
N ILE A 163 -3.71 9.10 12.95
CA ILE A 163 -2.70 8.08 12.65
C ILE A 163 -3.34 6.78 12.16
N ASP A 164 -4.47 6.34 12.76
CA ASP A 164 -5.21 5.16 12.29
C ASP A 164 -5.74 5.35 10.86
N LYS A 165 -6.23 6.56 10.51
CA LYS A 165 -6.58 6.93 9.13
C LYS A 165 -5.41 6.74 8.17
N LEU A 166 -4.23 7.26 8.54
CA LEU A 166 -3.03 7.13 7.69
C LEU A 166 -2.62 5.65 7.53
N LEU A 167 -2.63 4.88 8.62
CA LEU A 167 -2.34 3.45 8.57
C LEU A 167 -3.31 2.67 7.68
N GLN A 168 -4.60 3.00 7.72
CA GLN A 168 -5.60 2.38 6.84
C GLN A 168 -5.46 2.81 5.38
N GLY A 169 -5.21 4.10 5.14
CA GLY A 169 -5.08 4.65 3.78
C GLY A 169 -3.81 4.18 3.05
N PHE A 170 -2.70 4.12 3.75
CA PHE A 170 -1.40 3.71 3.21
C PHE A 170 -1.14 2.21 3.33
N ASN A 171 -1.84 1.51 4.22
CA ASN A 171 -1.77 0.07 4.45
C ASN A 171 -0.34 -0.47 4.49
N PRO A 172 0.48 -0.08 5.49
CA PRO A 172 1.89 -0.47 5.55
C PRO A 172 2.06 -1.98 5.67
N SER A 173 3.05 -2.52 4.97
CA SER A 173 3.39 -3.94 5.01
C SER A 173 4.07 -4.36 6.31
N GLU A 174 4.65 -3.40 7.02
CA GLU A 174 5.30 -3.61 8.31
C GLU A 174 5.23 -2.33 9.15
N ILE A 175 5.00 -2.48 10.47
CA ILE A 175 5.02 -1.38 11.43
C ILE A 175 6.09 -1.64 12.48
N ILE A 176 6.96 -0.66 12.71
CA ILE A 176 7.94 -0.66 13.79
C ILE A 176 7.55 0.34 14.88
N TYR A 177 7.77 -0.06 16.13
CA TYR A 177 7.49 0.78 17.30
C TYR A 177 8.36 0.38 18.50
N PRO A 178 8.52 1.25 19.55
CA PRO A 178 9.37 0.95 20.70
C PRO A 178 8.79 -0.16 21.57
N LYS A 179 9.64 -1.05 22.07
CA LYS A 179 9.26 -2.18 22.93
C LYS A 179 8.46 -1.75 24.16
N SER A 180 8.81 -0.63 24.78
CA SER A 180 8.12 -0.07 25.95
C SER A 180 6.66 0.28 25.70
N ARG A 181 6.29 0.52 24.43
CA ARG A 181 4.93 0.94 23.99
C ARG A 181 4.09 -0.20 23.43
N HIS A 182 4.50 -1.45 23.65
CA HIS A 182 3.76 -2.61 23.15
C HIS A 182 2.31 -2.67 23.61
N LYS A 183 2.03 -2.33 24.86
CA LYS A 183 0.67 -2.31 25.41
C LYS A 183 -0.18 -1.25 24.72
N ASP A 184 0.35 -0.01 24.59
CA ASP A 184 -0.35 1.11 23.96
C ASP A 184 -0.68 0.78 22.49
N PHE A 185 0.28 0.18 21.77
CA PHE A 185 0.08 -0.26 20.40
C PHE A 185 -1.02 -1.32 20.29
N LYS A 186 -0.99 -2.35 21.15
CA LYS A 186 -1.99 -3.43 21.14
C LYS A 186 -3.40 -2.94 21.50
N GLU A 187 -3.52 -1.99 22.41
CA GLU A 187 -4.80 -1.39 22.80
C GLU A 187 -5.42 -0.60 21.64
N LEU A 188 -4.61 0.17 20.88
CA LEU A 188 -5.08 1.01 19.77
C LEU A 188 -5.32 0.21 18.47
N TYR A 189 -4.44 -0.71 18.13
CA TYR A 189 -4.40 -1.32 16.78
C TYR A 189 -4.60 -2.84 16.78
N GLY A 190 -4.51 -3.52 17.94
CA GLY A 190 -4.65 -4.99 18.05
C GLY A 190 -3.60 -5.75 17.24
N ASP A 191 -4.03 -6.81 16.54
CA ASP A 191 -3.20 -7.69 15.71
C ASP A 191 -3.41 -7.45 14.20
N ARG A 192 -3.90 -6.28 13.83
CA ARG A 192 -4.26 -5.97 12.43
C ARG A 192 -3.08 -5.87 11.47
N PHE A 193 -1.89 -5.60 11.98
CA PHE A 193 -0.70 -5.32 11.18
C PHE A 193 0.43 -6.27 11.50
N TYR A 194 1.28 -6.53 10.52
CA TYR A 194 2.56 -7.15 10.77
C TYR A 194 3.48 -6.15 11.49
N THR A 195 4.07 -6.54 12.61
CA THR A 195 4.79 -5.61 13.48
C THR A 195 6.15 -6.14 13.91
N TYR A 196 7.07 -5.20 14.15
CA TYR A 196 8.35 -5.48 14.77
C TYR A 196 8.66 -4.44 15.87
N MET A 197 9.05 -4.92 17.03
CA MET A 197 9.39 -4.07 18.18
C MET A 197 10.89 -3.78 18.19
N LEU A 198 11.24 -2.50 18.16
CA LEU A 198 12.61 -2.04 18.32
C LEU A 198 12.94 -1.67 19.77
N ASP A 199 14.22 -1.68 20.11
CA ASP A 199 14.69 -1.13 21.38
C ASP A 199 14.34 0.37 21.48
N ASP A 200 14.22 0.89 22.70
CA ASP A 200 13.72 2.27 22.92
C ASP A 200 14.77 3.35 22.61
N TRP A 201 16.07 3.01 22.63
CA TRP A 201 17.12 3.99 22.46
C TRP A 201 17.14 4.73 21.11
N PRO A 202 16.76 4.15 19.93
CA PRO A 202 16.72 4.89 18.68
C PRO A 202 15.61 5.93 18.65
N TYR A 203 14.60 5.82 19.52
CA TYR A 203 13.51 6.78 19.64
C TYR A 203 13.88 8.04 20.45
N SER A 204 15.18 8.30 20.62
CA SER A 204 15.67 9.58 21.16
C SER A 204 15.54 10.68 20.11
N GLY A 205 15.00 11.85 20.52
CA GLY A 205 14.82 13.00 19.63
C GLY A 205 16.12 13.49 19.00
N ASP A 206 17.20 13.58 19.80
CA ASP A 206 18.51 14.04 19.34
C ASP A 206 19.11 13.07 18.31
N TYR A 207 19.07 11.76 18.60
CA TYR A 207 19.56 10.73 17.68
C TYR A 207 18.80 10.71 16.37
N ALA A 208 17.47 10.75 16.43
CA ALA A 208 16.62 10.71 15.25
C ALA A 208 16.83 11.95 14.36
N GLN A 209 16.95 13.13 14.97
CA GLN A 209 17.24 14.38 14.26
C GLN A 209 18.63 14.36 13.62
N GLU A 210 19.66 13.91 14.34
CA GLU A 210 21.02 13.77 13.80
C GLU A 210 21.05 12.80 12.62
N THR A 211 20.35 11.67 12.73
CA THR A 211 20.22 10.65 11.65
C THR A 211 19.64 11.28 10.38
N LEU A 212 18.56 12.06 10.48
CA LEU A 212 17.95 12.74 9.34
C LEU A 212 18.85 13.85 8.75
N LEU A 213 19.48 14.68 9.60
CA LEU A 213 20.39 15.74 9.15
C LEU A 213 21.58 15.17 8.38
N LYS A 214 22.13 14.07 8.88
CA LYS A 214 23.24 13.35 8.24
C LYS A 214 22.81 12.71 6.93
N HIS A 215 21.64 12.05 6.90
CA HIS A 215 21.13 11.38 5.69
C HIS A 215 20.87 12.36 4.55
N PHE A 216 20.21 13.50 4.85
CA PHE A 216 19.90 14.50 3.83
C PHE A 216 21.05 15.51 3.58
N GLU A 217 22.16 15.40 4.31
CA GLU A 217 23.31 16.31 4.22
C GLU A 217 22.93 17.78 4.42
N VAL A 218 22.03 18.07 5.36
CA VAL A 218 21.51 19.41 5.66
C VAL A 218 21.79 19.82 7.09
N LYS A 219 21.84 21.15 7.33
CA LYS A 219 22.01 21.71 8.68
C LYS A 219 20.68 21.92 9.42
N SER A 220 19.54 21.82 8.74
CA SER A 220 18.22 22.06 9.31
C SER A 220 17.13 21.35 8.51
N LEU A 221 16.12 20.83 9.21
CA LEU A 221 14.95 20.19 8.60
C LEU A 221 13.86 21.19 8.17
N LYS A 222 14.07 22.51 8.37
CA LYS A 222 13.11 23.56 7.99
C LYS A 222 12.77 23.55 6.50
N GLY A 223 13.74 23.24 5.64
CA GLY A 223 13.53 23.18 4.20
C GLY A 223 12.54 22.09 3.75
N PHE A 224 12.32 21.08 4.58
CA PHE A 224 11.33 20.02 4.35
C PHE A 224 9.96 20.33 5.00
N GLY A 225 9.83 21.42 5.78
CA GLY A 225 8.60 21.80 6.47
C GLY A 225 8.19 20.87 7.63
N ILE A 226 9.12 20.10 8.17
CA ILE A 226 8.87 19.13 9.24
C ILE A 226 9.43 19.55 10.60
N ASP A 227 10.09 20.71 10.71
CA ASP A 227 10.78 21.20 11.90
C ASP A 227 9.89 21.29 13.15
N LYS A 228 8.57 21.40 12.98
CA LYS A 228 7.58 21.45 14.08
C LYS A 228 7.00 20.07 14.43
N LEU A 229 7.35 19.01 13.71
CA LEU A 229 6.82 17.68 13.91
C LEU A 229 7.75 16.83 14.80
N ASN A 230 7.93 17.22 16.06
CA ASN A 230 8.90 16.58 16.95
C ASN A 230 8.78 15.05 16.96
N LEU A 231 7.56 14.51 17.12
CA LEU A 231 7.32 13.07 17.15
C LEU A 231 7.44 12.44 15.74
N GLY A 232 7.04 13.18 14.71
CA GLY A 232 7.22 12.77 13.31
C GLY A 232 8.70 12.67 12.93
N ILE A 233 9.54 13.57 13.42
CA ILE A 233 11.00 13.55 13.24
C ILE A 233 11.59 12.30 13.91
N VAL A 234 11.16 11.98 15.15
CA VAL A 234 11.61 10.75 15.83
C VAL A 234 11.23 9.52 15.04
N ALA A 235 9.96 9.39 14.63
CA ALA A 235 9.50 8.27 13.84
C ALA A 235 10.28 8.15 12.52
N ALA A 236 10.58 9.28 11.85
CA ALA A 236 11.32 9.28 10.59
C ALA A 236 12.79 8.87 10.77
N GLY A 237 13.47 9.38 11.81
CA GLY A 237 14.85 9.00 12.11
C GLY A 237 14.98 7.51 12.42
N VAL A 238 14.00 6.96 13.16
CA VAL A 238 13.96 5.52 13.47
C VAL A 238 13.70 4.67 12.23
N ALA A 239 12.87 5.13 11.28
CA ALA A 239 12.67 4.43 10.02
C ALA A 239 13.99 4.28 9.24
N LEU A 240 14.81 5.34 9.15
CA LEU A 240 16.15 5.28 8.54
C LEU A 240 17.13 4.40 9.34
N HIS A 241 17.07 4.45 10.67
CA HIS A 241 17.85 3.58 11.52
C HIS A 241 17.55 2.10 11.23
N TYR A 242 16.27 1.75 11.13
CA TYR A 242 15.86 0.38 10.82
C TYR A 242 16.31 -0.09 9.44
N LEU A 243 16.32 0.78 8.43
CA LEU A 243 16.87 0.47 7.12
C LEU A 243 18.38 0.15 7.20
N ASN A 244 19.12 0.87 8.04
CA ASN A 244 20.54 0.55 8.29
C ASN A 244 20.73 -0.78 9.04
N GLU A 245 19.88 -1.09 10.04
CA GLU A 245 19.90 -2.38 10.73
C GLU A 245 19.58 -3.57 9.81
N THR A 246 18.78 -3.32 8.78
CA THR A 246 18.44 -4.32 7.75
C THR A 246 19.46 -4.38 6.60
N GLU A 247 20.67 -3.82 6.81
CA GLU A 247 21.81 -3.80 5.88
C GLU A 247 21.57 -3.04 4.56
N HIS A 248 20.59 -2.13 4.55
CA HIS A 248 20.38 -1.21 3.43
C HIS A 248 21.24 0.04 3.60
N ARG A 249 22.48 0.03 3.07
CA ARG A 249 23.48 1.09 3.31
C ARG A 249 23.43 2.23 2.28
N ASN A 250 23.01 1.95 1.05
CA ASN A 250 22.95 2.93 -0.04
C ASN A 250 21.52 3.48 -0.17
N LEU A 251 21.20 4.55 0.54
CA LEU A 251 19.84 5.12 0.59
C LEU A 251 19.73 6.48 -0.13
N GLN A 252 20.62 6.77 -1.10
CA GLN A 252 20.68 8.06 -1.81
C GLN A 252 19.39 8.39 -2.58
N HIS A 253 18.62 7.38 -2.97
CA HIS A 253 17.33 7.54 -3.63
C HIS A 253 16.23 8.05 -2.68
N ILE A 254 16.42 7.95 -1.37
CA ILE A 254 15.55 8.62 -0.39
C ILE A 254 16.04 10.05 -0.26
N SER A 255 15.72 10.87 -1.25
CA SER A 255 16.30 12.19 -1.44
C SER A 255 15.57 13.34 -0.74
N SER A 256 14.36 13.08 -0.22
CA SER A 256 13.53 14.06 0.46
C SER A 256 12.53 13.39 1.39
N ILE A 257 12.03 14.17 2.36
CA ILE A 257 10.93 13.78 3.23
C ILE A 257 9.82 14.82 3.12
N SER A 258 8.57 14.37 3.01
CA SER A 258 7.40 15.23 2.86
C SER A 258 6.47 15.12 4.06
N ARG A 259 5.95 16.28 4.48
CA ARG A 259 4.93 16.35 5.51
C ARG A 259 3.55 15.98 4.94
N LEU A 260 2.83 15.11 5.62
CA LEU A 260 1.41 14.93 5.38
C LEU A 260 0.62 15.96 6.20
N GLU A 261 -0.08 16.85 5.51
CA GLU A 261 -0.88 17.91 6.14
C GLU A 261 -2.35 17.47 6.17
N GLU A 262 -2.89 17.34 7.38
CA GLU A 262 -4.28 16.97 7.60
C GLU A 262 -5.25 17.98 6.96
N ASP A 263 -4.91 19.26 7.03
CA ASP A 263 -5.78 20.36 6.59
C ASP A 263 -5.91 20.48 5.06
N ARG A 264 -5.02 19.89 4.29
CA ARG A 264 -5.04 19.95 2.82
C ARG A 264 -5.92 18.92 2.15
N HIS A 265 -6.28 17.88 2.90
CA HIS A 265 -6.99 16.73 2.34
C HIS A 265 -8.33 16.53 3.02
N LEU A 266 -9.29 16.04 2.25
CA LEU A 266 -10.57 15.61 2.74
C LEU A 266 -10.38 14.48 3.77
N TRP A 267 -11.02 14.63 4.92
CA TRP A 267 -10.97 13.64 5.97
C TRP A 267 -11.85 12.43 5.61
N LEU A 268 -11.23 11.27 5.58
CA LEU A 268 -11.88 9.97 5.50
C LEU A 268 -11.44 9.18 6.73
N ASP A 269 -12.35 8.76 7.57
CA ASP A 269 -12.01 7.85 8.65
C ASP A 269 -11.79 6.41 8.12
N ARG A 270 -11.27 5.53 8.98
CA ARG A 270 -11.03 4.13 8.62
C ARG A 270 -12.29 3.41 8.14
N PHE A 271 -13.42 3.76 8.74
CA PHE A 271 -14.69 3.14 8.41
C PHE A 271 -15.18 3.58 7.03
N SER A 272 -15.00 4.86 6.69
CA SER A 272 -15.37 5.41 5.37
C SER A 272 -14.53 4.82 4.24
N ILE A 273 -13.22 4.66 4.42
CA ILE A 273 -12.36 3.99 3.42
C ILE A 273 -12.86 2.58 3.12
N ARG A 274 -13.21 1.83 4.18
CA ARG A 274 -13.71 0.45 4.08
C ARG A 274 -15.14 0.39 3.53
N ASN A 275 -16.06 1.18 4.11
CA ASN A 275 -17.49 1.12 3.79
C ASN A 275 -17.80 1.61 2.38
N LEU A 276 -17.00 2.53 1.83
CA LEU A 276 -17.07 2.97 0.43
C LEU A 276 -16.30 2.03 -0.52
N GLU A 277 -15.61 1.01 0.02
CA GLU A 277 -14.82 0.05 -0.77
C GLU A 277 -13.86 0.76 -1.73
N LEU A 278 -13.05 1.70 -1.19
CA LEU A 278 -12.22 2.57 -2.02
C LEU A 278 -11.05 1.85 -2.67
N ILE A 279 -10.27 1.10 -1.85
CA ILE A 279 -9.01 0.44 -2.26
C ILE A 279 -8.96 -1.04 -1.92
N GLY A 280 -9.92 -1.55 -1.15
CA GLY A 280 -10.04 -2.95 -0.75
C GLY A 280 -11.45 -3.26 -0.27
N SER A 281 -11.82 -4.54 -0.29
CA SER A 281 -13.10 -5.07 0.21
C SER A 281 -12.87 -6.29 1.10
N HIS A 282 -13.84 -6.60 1.98
CA HIS A 282 -13.84 -7.84 2.75
C HIS A 282 -14.05 -9.09 1.89
N ASN A 283 -14.71 -8.94 0.74
CA ASN A 283 -14.88 -10.02 -0.21
C ASN A 283 -13.75 -9.97 -1.23
N GLU A 284 -12.92 -11.00 -1.27
CA GLU A 284 -11.75 -11.09 -2.18
C GLU A 284 -12.08 -10.86 -3.67
N ASN A 285 -13.31 -11.15 -4.08
CA ASN A 285 -13.78 -11.00 -5.46
C ASN A 285 -14.63 -9.73 -5.69
N ALA A 286 -14.78 -8.85 -4.69
CA ALA A 286 -15.55 -7.63 -4.86
C ALA A 286 -14.74 -6.56 -5.59
N MET A 287 -15.36 -5.93 -6.60
CA MET A 287 -14.79 -4.80 -7.30
C MET A 287 -14.83 -3.54 -6.42
N THR A 288 -13.70 -2.85 -6.32
CA THR A 288 -13.55 -1.61 -5.55
C THR A 288 -13.56 -0.38 -6.46
N LEU A 289 -13.58 0.83 -5.86
CA LEU A 289 -13.50 2.07 -6.65
C LEU A 289 -12.20 2.11 -7.47
N VAL A 290 -11.07 1.72 -6.88
CA VAL A 290 -9.79 1.73 -7.60
C VAL A 290 -9.80 0.78 -8.79
N ASP A 291 -10.47 -0.37 -8.71
CA ASP A 291 -10.55 -1.31 -9.83
C ASP A 291 -11.35 -0.74 -11.01
N VAL A 292 -12.33 0.11 -10.73
CA VAL A 292 -13.10 0.82 -11.75
C VAL A 292 -12.29 1.96 -12.37
N LEU A 293 -11.49 2.66 -11.55
CA LEU A 293 -10.78 3.86 -11.96
C LEU A 293 -9.35 3.60 -12.48
N ASP A 294 -8.73 2.43 -12.22
CA ASP A 294 -7.34 2.19 -12.62
C ASP A 294 -7.23 1.64 -14.04
N HIS A 295 -7.09 2.56 -14.99
CA HIS A 295 -6.69 2.29 -16.38
C HIS A 295 -5.40 3.04 -16.71
N THR A 296 -4.58 3.34 -15.69
CA THR A 296 -3.29 3.99 -15.85
C THR A 296 -2.32 3.17 -16.71
N CYS A 297 -1.44 3.84 -17.42
CA CYS A 297 -0.48 3.22 -18.33
C CYS A 297 0.81 2.77 -17.62
N SER A 298 1.11 3.38 -16.47
CA SER A 298 2.32 3.11 -15.70
C SER A 298 2.01 2.65 -14.27
N PRO A 299 2.88 1.81 -13.67
CA PRO A 299 2.74 1.45 -12.24
C PRO A 299 2.77 2.65 -11.30
N MET A 300 3.59 3.68 -11.62
CA MET A 300 3.66 4.93 -10.82
C MET A 300 2.34 5.68 -10.86
N GLY A 301 1.67 5.76 -12.01
CA GLY A 301 0.33 6.33 -12.12
C GLY A 301 -0.69 5.57 -11.28
N ALA A 302 -0.65 4.25 -11.28
CA ALA A 302 -1.53 3.42 -10.43
C ALA A 302 -1.32 3.67 -8.93
N ARG A 303 -0.06 3.79 -8.47
CA ARG A 303 0.27 4.14 -7.08
C ARG A 303 -0.24 5.54 -6.73
N MET A 304 -0.03 6.51 -7.60
CA MET A 304 -0.51 7.88 -7.40
C MET A 304 -2.04 7.96 -7.39
N LEU A 305 -2.74 7.21 -8.23
CA LEU A 305 -4.20 7.12 -8.22
C LEU A 305 -4.73 6.61 -6.88
N ARG A 306 -4.15 5.52 -6.34
CA ARG A 306 -4.50 4.99 -5.02
C ARG A 306 -4.33 6.05 -3.93
N ARG A 307 -3.23 6.79 -3.97
CA ARG A 307 -3.00 7.89 -3.04
C ARG A 307 -4.05 9.00 -3.18
N TRP A 308 -4.41 9.40 -4.39
CA TRP A 308 -5.44 10.43 -4.61
C TRP A 308 -6.83 9.98 -4.13
N ILE A 309 -7.15 8.70 -4.21
CA ILE A 309 -8.40 8.14 -3.70
C ILE A 309 -8.50 8.26 -2.18
N VAL A 310 -7.44 7.97 -1.44
CA VAL A 310 -7.44 8.03 0.04
C VAL A 310 -7.11 9.42 0.59
N MET A 311 -6.58 10.30 -0.24
CA MET A 311 -6.23 11.69 0.07
C MET A 311 -6.77 12.68 -0.95
N PRO A 312 -8.12 12.80 -1.11
CA PRO A 312 -8.73 13.79 -2.01
C PRO A 312 -8.40 15.21 -1.55
N LEU A 313 -8.36 16.13 -2.47
CA LEU A 313 -8.03 17.52 -2.18
C LEU A 313 -9.17 18.28 -1.48
N LYS A 314 -8.82 19.29 -0.70
CA LYS A 314 -9.74 20.20 0.00
C LYS A 314 -9.58 21.67 -0.46
N GLU A 315 -8.78 21.91 -1.48
CA GLU A 315 -8.55 23.24 -2.03
C GLU A 315 -9.11 23.34 -3.47
N ILE A 316 -9.88 24.39 -3.74
CA ILE A 316 -10.59 24.56 -5.03
C ILE A 316 -9.62 24.68 -6.20
N LYS A 317 -8.57 25.50 -6.05
CA LYS A 317 -7.66 25.78 -7.16
C LYS A 317 -6.96 24.51 -7.69
N PRO A 318 -6.31 23.67 -6.86
CA PRO A 318 -5.71 22.43 -7.34
C PRO A 318 -6.73 21.43 -7.92
N ILE A 319 -7.96 21.40 -7.40
CA ILE A 319 -9.03 20.55 -7.96
C ILE A 319 -9.40 21.03 -9.36
N ASN A 320 -9.65 22.34 -9.53
CA ASN A 320 -10.01 22.90 -10.81
C ASN A 320 -8.87 22.84 -11.83
N ASP A 321 -7.61 22.95 -11.40
CA ASP A 321 -6.45 22.74 -12.27
C ASP A 321 -6.45 21.31 -12.84
N ARG A 322 -6.74 20.29 -12.01
CA ARG A 322 -6.88 18.89 -12.46
C ARG A 322 -8.05 18.73 -13.43
N LEU A 323 -9.23 19.23 -13.05
CA LEU A 323 -10.44 19.19 -13.90
C LEU A 323 -10.24 19.89 -15.25
N GLY A 324 -9.51 21.02 -15.26
CA GLY A 324 -9.16 21.74 -16.48
C GLY A 324 -8.25 20.95 -17.41
N VAL A 325 -7.25 20.23 -16.86
CA VAL A 325 -6.40 19.33 -17.65
C VAL A 325 -7.20 18.17 -18.21
N VAL A 326 -8.05 17.53 -17.39
CA VAL A 326 -8.93 16.43 -17.86
C VAL A 326 -9.85 16.90 -18.99
N GLU A 327 -10.50 18.05 -18.85
CA GLU A 327 -11.34 18.64 -19.90
C GLU A 327 -10.58 18.91 -21.19
N TYR A 328 -9.37 19.48 -21.08
CA TYR A 328 -8.51 19.75 -22.23
C TYR A 328 -8.13 18.46 -22.95
N LEU A 329 -7.75 17.41 -22.20
CA LEU A 329 -7.40 16.10 -22.76
C LEU A 329 -8.61 15.39 -23.41
N ILE A 330 -9.84 15.60 -22.92
CA ILE A 330 -11.07 15.07 -23.55
C ILE A 330 -11.29 15.73 -24.90
N ALA A 331 -11.03 17.04 -25.02
CA ALA A 331 -11.25 17.80 -26.26
C ALA A 331 -10.18 17.56 -27.34
N HIS A 332 -9.01 16.94 -26.98
CA HIS A 332 -7.87 16.77 -27.88
C HIS A 332 -7.47 15.28 -27.96
N ASP A 333 -8.15 14.51 -28.79
CA ASP A 333 -7.95 13.05 -28.90
C ASP A 333 -6.55 12.66 -29.35
N GLU A 334 -6.03 13.29 -30.39
CA GLU A 334 -4.69 13.01 -30.91
C GLU A 334 -3.59 13.23 -29.85
N LEU A 335 -3.66 14.36 -29.15
CA LEU A 335 -2.75 14.69 -28.06
C LEU A 335 -2.80 13.65 -26.94
N ARG A 336 -4.01 13.21 -26.58
CA ARG A 336 -4.23 12.21 -25.52
C ARG A 336 -3.60 10.86 -25.89
N GLU A 337 -3.81 10.40 -27.12
CA GLU A 337 -3.25 9.14 -27.61
C GLU A 337 -1.73 9.21 -27.70
N GLU A 338 -1.17 10.31 -28.18
CA GLU A 338 0.27 10.51 -28.29
C GLU A 338 0.95 10.51 -26.91
N LEU A 339 0.44 11.27 -25.94
CA LEU A 339 0.92 11.27 -24.56
C LEU A 339 0.86 9.86 -23.94
N GLN A 340 -0.25 9.14 -24.17
CA GLN A 340 -0.42 7.79 -23.67
C GLN A 340 0.60 6.82 -24.25
N GLN A 341 0.94 6.96 -25.55
CA GLN A 341 1.95 6.14 -26.19
C GLN A 341 3.34 6.34 -25.57
N TYR A 342 3.74 7.59 -25.30
CA TYR A 342 5.04 7.88 -24.68
C TYR A 342 5.07 7.43 -23.21
N ILE A 343 4.01 7.62 -22.42
CA ILE A 343 3.97 7.17 -21.02
C ILE A 343 4.14 5.65 -20.92
N ARG A 344 3.55 4.87 -21.82
CA ARG A 344 3.73 3.41 -21.86
C ARG A 344 5.18 2.99 -22.07
N GLN A 345 5.99 3.81 -22.75
CA GLN A 345 7.41 3.52 -22.98
C GLN A 345 8.27 3.77 -21.74
N ILE A 346 7.82 4.63 -20.80
CA ILE A 346 8.59 5.00 -19.61
C ILE A 346 8.70 3.83 -18.63
N GLY A 347 7.60 3.09 -18.41
CA GLY A 347 7.57 2.00 -17.43
C GLY A 347 7.55 2.51 -15.99
N ASP A 348 8.20 1.79 -15.07
CA ASP A 348 8.27 2.13 -13.64
C ASP A 348 9.56 2.90 -13.31
N LEU A 349 9.56 4.18 -13.58
CA LEU A 349 10.74 5.04 -13.40
C LEU A 349 11.09 5.26 -11.91
N GLU A 350 10.09 5.26 -11.00
CA GLU A 350 10.32 5.37 -9.55
C GLU A 350 11.15 4.20 -9.02
N ARG A 351 10.73 2.96 -9.31
CA ARG A 351 11.47 1.77 -8.88
C ARG A 351 12.80 1.61 -9.60
N LEU A 352 12.86 2.01 -10.84
CA LEU A 352 14.08 1.95 -11.62
C LEU A 352 15.17 2.85 -11.05
N ILE A 353 14.83 4.11 -10.73
CA ILE A 353 15.82 5.04 -10.16
C ILE A 353 16.21 4.63 -8.72
N SER A 354 15.32 4.02 -7.97
CA SER A 354 15.64 3.47 -6.65
C SER A 354 16.64 2.31 -6.75
N LYS A 355 16.47 1.38 -7.71
CA LYS A 355 17.45 0.31 -7.97
C LYS A 355 18.82 0.87 -8.38
N ILE A 356 18.86 1.96 -9.14
CA ILE A 356 20.10 2.66 -9.51
C ILE A 356 20.76 3.24 -8.27
N GLY A 357 20.00 3.94 -7.41
CA GLY A 357 20.51 4.48 -6.15
C GLY A 357 21.05 3.42 -5.19
N LEU A 358 20.43 2.23 -5.19
CA LEU A 358 20.88 1.06 -4.43
C LEU A 358 22.03 0.30 -5.12
N GLN A 359 22.47 0.71 -6.30
CA GLN A 359 23.47 0.02 -7.13
C GLN A 359 23.10 -1.42 -7.49
N ARG A 360 21.79 -1.69 -7.65
CA ARG A 360 21.22 -3.01 -7.98
C ARG A 360 20.61 -3.09 -9.38
N ALA A 361 20.64 -2.00 -10.14
CA ALA A 361 20.12 -1.99 -11.50
C ALA A 361 20.99 -2.86 -12.41
N ASN A 362 20.34 -3.65 -13.29
CA ASN A 362 21.02 -4.42 -14.31
C ASN A 362 21.17 -3.60 -15.61
N PRO A 363 22.03 -4.02 -16.56
CA PRO A 363 22.28 -3.25 -17.77
C PRO A 363 21.04 -2.99 -18.63
N ARG A 364 20.08 -3.91 -18.69
CA ARG A 364 18.82 -3.70 -19.42
C ARG A 364 17.93 -2.65 -18.76
N GLU A 365 17.93 -2.60 -17.44
CA GLU A 365 17.21 -1.58 -16.68
C GLU A 365 17.79 -0.19 -16.92
N VAL A 366 19.11 -0.05 -17.04
CA VAL A 366 19.75 1.22 -17.42
C VAL A 366 19.41 1.62 -18.86
N CYS A 367 19.33 0.65 -19.78
CA CYS A 367 18.82 0.94 -21.14
C CYS A 367 17.34 1.34 -21.13
N GLN A 368 16.53 0.80 -20.22
CA GLN A 368 15.14 1.24 -20.04
C GLN A 368 15.08 2.68 -19.54
N LEU A 369 15.97 3.09 -18.61
CA LEU A 369 16.08 4.49 -18.19
C LEU A 369 16.32 5.42 -19.37
N LYS A 370 17.27 5.08 -20.27
CA LYS A 370 17.50 5.86 -21.50
C LYS A 370 16.24 6.03 -22.34
N LYS A 371 15.49 4.94 -22.56
CA LYS A 371 14.23 5.00 -23.32
C LYS A 371 13.20 5.88 -22.62
N ALA A 372 13.10 5.78 -21.29
CA ALA A 372 12.21 6.61 -20.50
C ALA A 372 12.56 8.11 -20.61
N LEU A 373 13.85 8.47 -20.52
CA LEU A 373 14.29 9.87 -20.62
C LEU A 373 14.01 10.46 -22.02
N LYS A 374 14.22 9.68 -23.09
CA LYS A 374 13.85 10.09 -24.46
C LYS A 374 12.34 10.29 -24.63
N ALA A 375 11.52 9.43 -24.03
CA ALA A 375 10.06 9.60 -24.03
C ALA A 375 9.64 10.85 -23.23
N ILE A 376 10.30 11.15 -22.12
CA ILE A 376 10.06 12.35 -21.31
C ILE A 376 10.36 13.63 -22.11
N GLU A 377 11.40 13.64 -22.94
CA GLU A 377 11.72 14.76 -23.82
C GLU A 377 10.59 15.07 -24.80
N GLN A 378 9.98 14.03 -25.39
CA GLN A 378 8.81 14.19 -26.27
C GLN A 378 7.59 14.71 -25.51
N ILE A 379 7.29 14.12 -24.33
CA ILE A 379 6.19 14.57 -23.48
C ILE A 379 6.37 16.04 -23.07
N LYS A 380 7.60 16.47 -22.74
CA LYS A 380 7.93 17.86 -22.44
C LYS A 380 7.56 18.78 -23.61
N THR A 381 8.03 18.45 -24.79
CA THR A 381 7.79 19.24 -26.02
C THR A 381 6.29 19.36 -26.33
N ILE A 382 5.57 18.25 -26.23
CA ILE A 382 4.12 18.19 -26.43
C ILE A 382 3.41 19.05 -25.39
N ALA A 383 3.72 18.88 -24.10
CA ALA A 383 3.04 19.59 -23.00
C ALA A 383 3.30 21.10 -23.05
N GLU A 384 4.49 21.55 -23.39
CA GLU A 384 4.86 22.96 -23.56
C GLU A 384 4.16 23.59 -24.78
N GLY A 385 3.85 22.81 -25.81
CA GLY A 385 3.12 23.24 -27.00
C GLY A 385 1.62 23.45 -26.80
N THR A 386 1.02 22.98 -25.68
CA THR A 386 -0.40 23.05 -25.43
C THR A 386 -0.87 24.46 -25.00
N GLU A 387 -2.17 24.77 -25.09
CA GLU A 387 -2.75 26.01 -24.56
C GLU A 387 -3.09 25.92 -23.07
N SER A 388 -3.16 24.71 -22.50
CA SER A 388 -3.48 24.48 -21.08
C SER A 388 -2.35 24.91 -20.16
N ALA A 389 -2.53 25.98 -19.39
CA ALA A 389 -1.54 26.48 -18.46
C ALA A 389 -1.07 25.44 -17.42
N PRO A 390 -1.95 24.62 -16.79
CA PRO A 390 -1.50 23.58 -15.89
C PRO A 390 -0.68 22.47 -16.58
N LEU A 391 -1.02 22.12 -17.84
CA LEU A 391 -0.28 21.11 -18.60
C LEU A 391 1.11 21.66 -19.03
N LYS A 392 1.18 22.92 -19.47
CA LYS A 392 2.44 23.64 -19.68
C LYS A 392 3.32 23.65 -18.43
N SER A 393 2.75 23.88 -17.26
CA SER A 393 3.47 23.86 -15.99
C SER A 393 4.06 22.48 -15.69
N ILE A 394 3.40 21.40 -16.06
CA ILE A 394 3.96 20.04 -15.95
C ILE A 394 5.14 19.92 -16.93
N GLY A 395 4.97 20.29 -18.19
CA GLY A 395 6.01 20.22 -19.23
C GLY A 395 7.26 20.99 -18.85
N SER A 396 7.10 22.24 -18.38
CA SER A 396 8.25 23.10 -18.01
C SER A 396 9.10 22.56 -16.85
N GLN A 397 8.51 21.75 -15.97
CA GLN A 397 9.21 21.14 -14.86
C GLN A 397 9.90 19.81 -15.22
N LEU A 398 9.54 19.19 -16.35
CA LEU A 398 10.18 17.97 -16.83
C LEU A 398 11.63 18.25 -17.25
N ASN A 399 12.55 17.40 -16.80
CA ASN A 399 13.96 17.46 -17.16
C ASN A 399 14.35 16.21 -17.96
N PRO A 400 14.61 16.29 -19.26
CA PRO A 400 14.99 15.14 -20.08
C PRO A 400 16.31 14.48 -19.68
N CYS A 401 17.13 15.14 -18.87
CA CYS A 401 18.46 14.67 -18.45
C CYS A 401 19.29 14.21 -19.67
N SER A 402 19.30 14.98 -20.77
CA SER A 402 19.82 14.58 -22.06
C SER A 402 21.29 14.14 -21.99
N PHE A 403 22.12 14.83 -21.19
CA PHE A 403 23.54 14.46 -21.02
C PHE A 403 23.69 13.01 -20.54
N ILE A 404 22.88 12.56 -19.57
CA ILE A 404 22.99 11.20 -19.06
C ILE A 404 22.34 10.17 -20.00
N SER A 405 21.27 10.57 -20.71
CA SER A 405 20.66 9.76 -21.76
C SER A 405 21.66 9.45 -22.87
N ASP A 406 22.38 10.48 -23.37
CA ASP A 406 23.42 10.35 -24.41
C ASP A 406 24.61 9.53 -23.92
N ARG A 407 24.99 9.70 -22.64
CA ARG A 407 26.07 8.93 -22.04
C ARG A 407 25.70 7.44 -21.98
N ILE A 408 24.50 7.08 -21.54
CA ILE A 408 24.01 5.69 -21.53
C ILE A 408 24.00 5.12 -22.97
N GLU A 409 23.55 5.91 -23.96
CA GLU A 409 23.50 5.48 -25.36
C GLU A 409 24.87 5.20 -25.93
N ARG A 410 25.87 6.00 -25.58
CA ARG A 410 27.24 5.85 -26.04
C ARG A 410 27.94 4.68 -25.34
N GLU A 411 27.81 4.55 -24.02
CA GLU A 411 28.60 3.63 -23.18
C GLU A 411 28.04 2.22 -23.12
N LEU A 412 26.72 2.04 -23.18
CA LEU A 412 26.09 0.72 -23.11
C LEU A 412 25.77 0.14 -24.49
N ASN A 413 25.95 -1.16 -24.59
CA ASN A 413 25.47 -1.91 -25.77
C ASN A 413 23.96 -1.69 -25.92
N PRO A 414 23.40 -1.50 -27.13
CA PRO A 414 21.97 -1.31 -27.35
C PRO A 414 21.09 -2.46 -26.80
N GLU A 415 21.58 -3.70 -26.79
CA GLU A 415 20.92 -4.91 -26.28
C GLU A 415 21.84 -5.65 -25.30
N PRO A 416 22.12 -5.08 -24.13
CA PRO A 416 23.03 -5.72 -23.19
C PRO A 416 22.39 -6.97 -22.55
N PRO A 417 23.18 -7.92 -22.06
CA PRO A 417 22.68 -9.03 -21.27
C PRO A 417 22.14 -8.52 -19.92
N VAL A 418 21.28 -9.32 -19.27
CA VAL A 418 20.79 -9.01 -17.92
C VAL A 418 21.92 -9.10 -16.89
N MET A 419 22.79 -10.10 -17.04
CA MET A 419 23.89 -10.37 -16.09
C MET A 419 25.21 -9.89 -16.67
N LEU A 420 25.98 -9.13 -15.89
CA LEU A 420 27.34 -8.66 -16.24
C LEU A 420 28.27 -9.82 -16.60
N VAL A 421 28.17 -10.95 -15.92
CA VAL A 421 28.98 -12.16 -16.14
C VAL A 421 28.90 -12.67 -17.60
N LYS A 422 27.84 -12.34 -18.35
CA LYS A 422 27.70 -12.75 -19.74
C LYS A 422 28.60 -11.93 -20.71
N GLY A 423 29.21 -10.85 -20.24
CA GLY A 423 30.02 -9.94 -21.06
C GLY A 423 29.21 -9.15 -22.08
N SER A 424 29.90 -8.35 -22.90
CA SER A 424 29.31 -7.51 -23.95
C SER A 424 28.30 -6.47 -23.43
N VAL A 425 28.55 -5.90 -22.25
CA VAL A 425 27.71 -4.87 -21.63
C VAL A 425 28.08 -3.48 -22.12
N ILE A 426 29.37 -3.19 -22.24
CA ILE A 426 29.90 -1.90 -22.65
C ILE A 426 30.06 -1.88 -24.17
N SER A 427 29.76 -0.76 -24.84
CA SER A 427 29.93 -0.58 -26.29
C SER A 427 31.41 -0.60 -26.68
N ASP A 428 31.67 -0.92 -27.92
CA ASP A 428 33.02 -0.84 -28.48
C ASP A 428 33.47 0.64 -28.60
N GLY A 429 34.77 0.89 -28.47
CA GLY A 429 35.36 2.23 -28.56
C GLY A 429 35.30 3.07 -27.26
N ILE A 430 34.78 2.52 -26.17
CA ILE A 430 34.74 3.22 -24.88
C ILE A 430 36.05 3.07 -24.09
N SER A 431 36.71 1.93 -24.21
CA SER A 431 37.99 1.65 -23.56
C SER A 431 38.90 0.90 -24.52
N GLU A 432 40.06 1.52 -24.87
CA GLU A 432 41.04 0.88 -25.70
C GLU A 432 41.54 -0.45 -25.12
N GLU A 433 41.67 -0.53 -23.80
CA GLU A 433 42.10 -1.75 -23.14
C GLU A 433 41.02 -2.85 -23.26
N LEU A 434 39.72 -2.50 -23.12
CA LEU A 434 38.64 -3.46 -23.30
C LEU A 434 38.59 -3.99 -24.73
N ASP A 435 38.70 -3.11 -25.70
CA ASP A 435 38.68 -3.47 -27.13
C ASP A 435 39.90 -4.37 -27.51
N ARG A 436 41.06 -4.10 -26.91
CA ARG A 436 42.23 -4.94 -27.07
C ARG A 436 42.02 -6.33 -26.48
N LEU A 437 41.48 -6.41 -25.26
CA LEU A 437 41.18 -7.69 -24.60
C LEU A 437 40.13 -8.50 -25.37
N ARG A 438 39.11 -7.84 -25.90
CA ARG A 438 38.07 -8.48 -26.73
C ARG A 438 38.67 -9.04 -28.03
N LYS A 439 39.60 -8.31 -28.68
CA LYS A 439 40.33 -8.82 -29.85
C LYS A 439 41.11 -10.09 -29.50
N ILE A 440 41.74 -10.18 -28.34
CA ILE A 440 42.44 -11.37 -27.89
C ILE A 440 41.45 -12.53 -27.65
N ALA A 441 40.38 -12.28 -26.91
CA ALA A 441 39.40 -13.33 -26.57
C ALA A 441 38.62 -13.84 -27.79
N PHE A 442 38.19 -12.96 -28.69
CA PHE A 442 37.38 -13.32 -29.88
C PHE A 442 38.25 -13.73 -31.06
N GLY A 443 39.43 -13.14 -31.23
CA GLY A 443 40.43 -13.56 -32.22
C GLY A 443 40.92 -14.97 -31.95
N GLY A 444 40.83 -15.42 -30.72
CA GLY A 444 41.17 -16.75 -30.24
C GLY A 444 40.45 -17.90 -30.93
N LYS A 445 39.24 -17.74 -31.34
CA LYS A 445 38.51 -18.76 -32.10
C LYS A 445 39.10 -19.00 -33.51
N GLY A 446 39.61 -17.95 -34.14
CA GLY A 446 40.32 -18.05 -35.43
C GLY A 446 41.63 -18.81 -35.28
N TYR A 447 42.38 -18.48 -34.24
CA TYR A 447 43.69 -19.13 -33.96
C TYR A 447 43.52 -20.60 -33.56
N LEU A 448 42.50 -20.95 -32.80
CA LEU A 448 42.15 -22.34 -32.45
C LEU A 448 41.81 -23.17 -33.73
N LEU A 449 41.15 -22.54 -34.70
CA LEU A 449 40.88 -23.16 -36.00
C LEU A 449 42.16 -23.32 -36.84
N GLU A 450 43.09 -22.40 -36.74
CA GLU A 450 44.40 -22.49 -37.38
C GLU A 450 45.25 -23.61 -36.74
N ILE A 451 45.27 -23.69 -35.40
CA ILE A 451 45.91 -24.80 -34.68
C ILE A 451 45.28 -26.13 -35.13
N GLN A 452 43.95 -26.22 -35.18
CA GLN A 452 43.25 -27.42 -35.61
C GLN A 452 43.64 -27.84 -37.02
N LYS A 453 43.66 -26.89 -37.96
CA LYS A 453 44.08 -27.13 -39.35
C LYS A 453 45.52 -27.58 -39.43
N ARG A 454 46.43 -26.82 -38.84
CA ARG A 454 47.84 -27.10 -38.83
C ARG A 454 48.19 -28.45 -38.24
N GLU A 455 47.62 -28.78 -37.09
CA GLU A 455 47.81 -30.06 -36.42
C GLU A 455 47.13 -31.22 -37.17
N ALA A 456 45.99 -30.99 -37.84
CA ALA A 456 45.38 -31.99 -38.71
C ALA A 456 46.22 -32.30 -39.95
N GLU A 457 46.85 -31.27 -40.56
CA GLU A 457 47.73 -31.40 -41.70
C GLU A 457 49.06 -32.09 -41.32
N SER A 458 49.68 -31.66 -40.20
CA SER A 458 50.97 -32.22 -39.76
C SER A 458 50.85 -33.68 -39.28
N THR A 459 49.78 -34.07 -38.65
CA THR A 459 49.51 -35.42 -38.15
C THR A 459 48.83 -36.35 -39.15
N GLY A 460 48.22 -35.76 -40.21
CA GLY A 460 47.40 -36.52 -41.18
C GLY A 460 46.14 -37.11 -40.54
N ILE A 461 45.54 -36.41 -39.51
CA ILE A 461 44.33 -36.78 -38.84
C ILE A 461 43.20 -35.87 -39.31
N PRO A 462 42.37 -36.20 -40.29
CA PRO A 462 41.36 -35.30 -40.82
C PRO A 462 40.17 -35.10 -39.90
N SER A 463 40.00 -35.97 -38.93
CA SER A 463 38.90 -35.93 -37.92
C SER A 463 39.30 -35.16 -36.65
N LEU A 464 40.46 -34.50 -36.61
CA LEU A 464 40.92 -33.75 -35.45
C LEU A 464 39.99 -32.60 -35.15
N LYS A 465 39.58 -32.46 -33.90
CA LYS A 465 38.73 -31.37 -33.42
C LYS A 465 39.34 -30.73 -32.19
N VAL A 466 39.32 -29.39 -32.19
CA VAL A 466 39.56 -28.62 -30.97
C VAL A 466 38.24 -28.39 -30.29
N ALA A 467 38.17 -28.72 -28.98
CA ALA A 467 36.97 -28.51 -28.15
C ALA A 467 37.36 -28.07 -26.74
N PHE A 468 36.40 -27.57 -25.97
CA PHE A 468 36.58 -27.08 -24.61
C PHE A 468 35.81 -27.94 -23.58
N ASN A 469 36.41 -28.16 -22.42
CA ASN A 469 35.82 -28.83 -21.30
C ASN A 469 36.16 -28.09 -20.01
N ASN A 470 35.17 -27.85 -19.15
CA ASN A 470 35.36 -27.08 -17.90
C ASN A 470 36.38 -27.69 -16.94
N VAL A 471 36.73 -29.00 -17.07
CA VAL A 471 37.66 -29.70 -16.16
C VAL A 471 39.08 -29.64 -16.70
N PHE A 472 39.26 -29.74 -18.03
CA PHE A 472 40.56 -29.87 -18.67
C PHE A 472 40.97 -28.70 -19.57
N GLY A 473 40.07 -27.76 -19.83
CA GLY A 473 40.26 -26.65 -20.73
C GLY A 473 40.13 -27.03 -22.21
N TYR A 474 40.87 -26.37 -23.08
CA TYR A 474 40.92 -26.68 -24.52
C TYR A 474 41.71 -27.98 -24.75
N TYR A 475 41.20 -28.84 -25.64
CA TYR A 475 41.82 -30.11 -25.98
C TYR A 475 41.63 -30.45 -27.46
N LEU A 476 42.51 -31.29 -27.96
CA LEU A 476 42.45 -31.94 -29.26
C LEU A 476 41.79 -33.30 -29.10
N GLU A 477 40.69 -33.54 -29.80
CA GLU A 477 39.99 -34.83 -29.75
C GLU A 477 40.39 -35.64 -31.01
N VAL A 478 40.93 -36.84 -30.74
CA VAL A 478 41.37 -37.79 -31.76
C VAL A 478 40.58 -39.07 -31.62
N THR A 479 39.98 -39.57 -32.70
CA THR A 479 39.26 -40.85 -32.74
C THR A 479 40.28 -42.00 -32.63
N HIS A 480 39.86 -43.11 -32.02
CA HIS A 480 40.74 -44.28 -31.83
C HIS A 480 41.34 -44.83 -33.11
N SER A 481 40.67 -44.61 -34.28
CA SER A 481 41.19 -45.02 -35.62
C SER A 481 42.48 -44.30 -36.04
N HIS A 482 42.83 -43.20 -35.38
CA HIS A 482 44.00 -42.41 -35.69
C HIS A 482 44.97 -42.26 -34.52
N ARG A 483 44.84 -43.08 -33.51
CA ARG A 483 45.67 -43.07 -32.29
C ARG A 483 47.16 -43.18 -32.59
N ASP A 484 47.54 -44.02 -33.54
CA ASP A 484 48.95 -44.27 -33.85
C ASP A 484 49.64 -43.13 -34.57
N LYS A 485 48.86 -42.11 -34.98
CA LYS A 485 49.35 -40.88 -35.64
C LYS A 485 49.56 -39.72 -34.63
N VAL A 486 49.27 -39.95 -33.39
CA VAL A 486 49.41 -38.89 -32.38
C VAL A 486 50.86 -38.65 -32.02
N PRO A 487 51.38 -37.39 -32.08
CA PRO A 487 52.74 -37.07 -31.71
C PRO A 487 53.01 -37.38 -30.22
N ALA A 488 54.26 -37.81 -29.97
CA ALA A 488 54.66 -38.18 -28.58
C ALA A 488 54.67 -37.01 -27.59
N GLU A 489 54.74 -35.78 -28.11
CA GLU A 489 54.69 -34.53 -27.31
C GLU A 489 53.28 -34.11 -26.85
N TRP A 490 52.23 -34.75 -27.41
CA TRP A 490 50.89 -34.45 -26.95
C TRP A 490 50.58 -35.16 -25.65
N ILE A 491 50.10 -34.42 -24.66
CA ILE A 491 49.80 -34.97 -23.34
C ILE A 491 48.33 -35.47 -23.33
N ARG A 492 48.19 -36.81 -23.17
CA ARG A 492 46.86 -37.42 -23.02
C ARG A 492 46.21 -37.08 -21.69
N LYS A 493 45.01 -36.55 -21.68
CA LYS A 493 44.26 -36.16 -20.47
C LYS A 493 43.08 -37.07 -20.20
N GLN A 494 42.41 -37.56 -21.24
CA GLN A 494 41.21 -38.39 -21.05
C GLN A 494 41.06 -39.40 -22.18
N THR A 495 40.65 -40.62 -21.86
CA THR A 495 40.26 -41.67 -22.81
C THR A 495 38.73 -41.80 -22.75
N LEU A 496 38.04 -41.69 -23.87
CA LEU A 496 36.62 -41.89 -24.06
C LEU A 496 36.39 -43.22 -24.82
N VAL A 497 35.12 -43.63 -24.96
CA VAL A 497 34.75 -44.87 -25.65
C VAL A 497 35.18 -44.88 -27.12
N ASN A 498 35.15 -43.73 -27.79
CA ASN A 498 35.42 -43.62 -29.24
C ASN A 498 36.55 -42.67 -29.61
N ALA A 499 37.14 -41.96 -28.64
CA ALA A 499 38.18 -40.94 -28.85
C ALA A 499 39.11 -40.78 -27.64
N GLU A 500 40.27 -40.20 -27.87
CA GLU A 500 41.16 -39.73 -26.80
C GLU A 500 41.33 -38.20 -26.89
N ARG A 501 41.55 -37.55 -25.76
CA ARG A 501 41.72 -36.11 -25.62
C ARG A 501 43.12 -35.76 -25.21
N TYR A 502 43.73 -34.86 -25.95
CA TYR A 502 45.11 -34.44 -25.80
C TYR A 502 45.24 -32.94 -25.61
N ILE A 503 46.30 -32.52 -24.94
CA ILE A 503 46.69 -31.13 -24.78
C ILE A 503 48.09 -30.93 -25.32
N THR A 504 48.29 -29.84 -26.09
CA THR A 504 49.62 -29.37 -26.48
C THR A 504 50.09 -28.24 -25.58
N PRO A 505 51.43 -28.02 -25.39
CA PRO A 505 51.94 -26.86 -24.66
C PRO A 505 51.42 -25.51 -25.22
N GLU A 506 51.38 -25.38 -26.57
CA GLU A 506 50.86 -24.19 -27.25
C GLU A 506 49.35 -23.96 -26.99
N LEU A 507 48.57 -25.03 -27.00
CA LEU A 507 47.12 -24.93 -26.71
C LEU A 507 46.89 -24.51 -25.25
N LYS A 508 47.73 -24.94 -24.33
CA LYS A 508 47.68 -24.57 -22.93
C LYS A 508 48.08 -23.11 -22.67
N GLU A 509 49.17 -22.66 -23.28
CA GLU A 509 49.60 -21.25 -23.21
C GLU A 509 48.55 -20.32 -23.76
N TYR A 510 47.92 -20.71 -24.84
CA TYR A 510 46.86 -19.93 -25.47
C TYR A 510 45.56 -19.91 -24.63
N GLU A 511 45.22 -21.04 -24.03
CA GLU A 511 44.12 -21.14 -23.05
C GLU A 511 44.32 -20.14 -21.90
N ASP A 512 45.53 -20.11 -21.30
CA ASP A 512 45.84 -19.20 -20.21
C ASP A 512 45.72 -17.73 -20.62
N GLN A 513 46.03 -17.40 -21.87
CA GLN A 513 45.84 -16.05 -22.43
C GLN A 513 44.37 -15.72 -22.62
N ILE A 514 43.55 -16.63 -23.16
CA ILE A 514 42.09 -16.42 -23.35
C ILE A 514 41.38 -16.27 -22.02
N LEU A 515 41.58 -17.22 -21.09
CA LEU A 515 40.94 -17.19 -19.76
C LEU A 515 41.36 -15.94 -18.97
N GLY A 516 42.64 -15.57 -19.05
CA GLY A 516 43.13 -14.34 -18.42
C GLY A 516 42.55 -13.07 -19.08
N ALA A 517 42.26 -13.09 -20.39
CA ALA A 517 41.59 -12.00 -21.08
C ALA A 517 40.10 -11.93 -20.69
N GLU A 518 39.38 -13.05 -20.63
CA GLU A 518 37.95 -13.11 -20.22
C GLU A 518 37.72 -12.61 -18.79
N GLU A 519 38.58 -13.01 -17.85
CA GLU A 519 38.52 -12.50 -16.45
C GLU A 519 38.76 -10.99 -16.40
N LYS A 520 39.75 -10.46 -17.15
CA LYS A 520 40.03 -9.03 -17.22
C LYS A 520 38.91 -8.25 -17.89
N ILE A 521 38.32 -8.81 -18.97
CA ILE A 521 37.15 -8.21 -19.63
C ILE A 521 35.99 -8.05 -18.61
N LEU A 522 35.68 -9.12 -17.90
CA LEU A 522 34.60 -9.07 -16.91
C LEU A 522 34.86 -8.04 -15.80
N ALA A 523 36.12 -8.02 -15.27
CA ALA A 523 36.50 -7.06 -14.24
C ALA A 523 36.41 -5.61 -14.74
N LEU A 524 36.89 -5.35 -16.00
CA LEU A 524 36.88 -4.02 -16.57
C LEU A 524 35.47 -3.57 -16.98
N GLU A 525 34.63 -4.45 -17.56
CA GLU A 525 33.24 -4.17 -17.86
C GLU A 525 32.43 -3.89 -16.59
N THR A 526 32.67 -4.67 -15.51
CA THR A 526 32.05 -4.44 -14.21
C THR A 526 32.44 -3.08 -13.64
N LYS A 527 33.71 -2.71 -13.72
CA LYS A 527 34.20 -1.39 -13.29
C LYS A 527 33.52 -0.26 -14.06
N LEU A 528 33.58 -0.30 -15.40
CA LEU A 528 32.98 0.73 -16.24
C LEU A 528 31.47 0.86 -16.04
N TYR A 529 30.78 -0.26 -15.87
CA TYR A 529 29.35 -0.27 -15.57
C TYR A 529 29.05 0.36 -14.20
N ASN A 530 29.83 0.03 -13.18
CA ASN A 530 29.66 0.64 -11.85
C ASN A 530 29.96 2.15 -11.90
N ASP A 531 31.00 2.58 -12.63
CA ASP A 531 31.31 4.00 -12.82
C ASP A 531 30.15 4.75 -13.49
N LEU A 532 29.47 4.11 -14.46
CA LEU A 532 28.24 4.63 -15.04
C LEU A 532 27.11 4.73 -14.01
N LEU A 533 26.85 3.68 -13.20
CA LEU A 533 25.83 3.72 -12.16
C LEU A 533 26.09 4.82 -11.12
N TYR A 534 27.36 5.03 -10.71
CA TYR A 534 27.72 6.12 -9.81
C TYR A 534 27.40 7.49 -10.41
N SER A 535 27.64 7.69 -11.69
CA SER A 535 27.32 8.96 -12.35
C SER A 535 25.80 9.21 -12.46
N LEU A 536 25.00 8.14 -12.54
CA LEU A 536 23.53 8.25 -12.52
C LEU A 536 22.99 8.73 -11.19
N ALA A 537 23.73 8.51 -10.10
CA ALA A 537 23.30 8.92 -8.74
C ALA A 537 23.11 10.45 -8.62
N GLU A 538 23.85 11.25 -9.36
CA GLU A 538 23.69 12.71 -9.39
C GLU A 538 22.33 13.15 -9.97
N TYR A 539 21.72 12.30 -10.80
CA TYR A 539 20.46 12.58 -11.49
C TYR A 539 19.23 11.98 -10.78
N ILE A 540 19.38 11.37 -9.58
CA ILE A 540 18.28 10.78 -8.83
C ILE A 540 17.15 11.79 -8.62
N LYS A 541 17.45 12.97 -8.07
CA LYS A 541 16.43 14.00 -7.77
C LYS A 541 15.64 14.47 -9.00
N PRO A 542 16.28 14.92 -10.11
CA PRO A 542 15.54 15.32 -11.30
C PRO A 542 14.74 14.17 -11.91
N ILE A 543 15.23 12.92 -11.87
CA ILE A 543 14.50 11.77 -12.41
C ILE A 543 13.31 11.41 -11.50
N GLN A 544 13.43 11.52 -10.18
CA GLN A 544 12.29 11.35 -9.25
C GLN A 544 11.21 12.43 -9.45
N LEU A 545 11.61 13.67 -9.71
CA LEU A 545 10.66 14.72 -10.07
C LEU A 545 9.93 14.37 -11.38
N ASN A 546 10.66 13.92 -12.40
CA ASN A 546 10.05 13.43 -13.65
C ASN A 546 9.04 12.31 -13.38
N ALA A 547 9.42 11.30 -12.58
CA ALA A 547 8.55 10.18 -12.26
C ALA A 547 7.24 10.65 -11.60
N ASN A 548 7.32 11.59 -10.66
CA ASN A 548 6.14 12.18 -10.02
C ASN A 548 5.26 12.95 -11.02
N LEU A 549 5.86 13.80 -11.88
CA LEU A 549 5.13 14.56 -12.89
C LEU A 549 4.45 13.66 -13.93
N ILE A 550 5.15 12.62 -14.37
CA ILE A 550 4.60 11.62 -15.31
C ILE A 550 3.49 10.81 -14.65
N ALA A 551 3.65 10.37 -13.40
CA ALA A 551 2.60 9.68 -12.67
C ALA A 551 1.34 10.56 -12.55
N ARG A 552 1.51 11.85 -12.25
CA ARG A 552 0.42 12.83 -12.21
C ARG A 552 -0.26 12.98 -13.57
N LEU A 553 0.49 13.08 -14.64
CA LEU A 553 -0.02 13.18 -16.01
C LEU A 553 -0.77 11.90 -16.41
N ASP A 554 -0.25 10.73 -16.06
CA ASP A 554 -0.88 9.42 -16.32
C ASP A 554 -2.25 9.30 -15.62
N VAL A 555 -2.37 9.76 -14.36
CA VAL A 555 -3.66 9.78 -13.66
C VAL A 555 -4.66 10.72 -14.34
N LEU A 556 -4.23 11.91 -14.80
CA LEU A 556 -5.10 12.87 -15.49
C LEU A 556 -5.56 12.34 -16.87
N LEU A 557 -4.67 11.70 -17.61
CA LEU A 557 -5.00 10.98 -18.85
C LEU A 557 -5.98 9.84 -18.60
N ASN A 558 -5.76 9.08 -17.54
CA ASN A 558 -6.66 8.02 -17.11
C ASN A 558 -8.05 8.56 -16.79
N PHE A 559 -8.17 9.69 -16.09
CA PHE A 559 -9.47 10.34 -15.81
C PHE A 559 -10.16 10.78 -17.10
N ALA A 560 -9.44 11.34 -18.07
CA ALA A 560 -10.01 11.68 -19.38
C ALA A 560 -10.53 10.44 -20.12
N HIS A 561 -9.73 9.35 -20.13
CA HIS A 561 -10.13 8.08 -20.75
C HIS A 561 -11.41 7.50 -20.13
N ILE A 562 -11.49 7.45 -18.80
CA ILE A 562 -12.66 6.95 -18.07
C ILE A 562 -13.87 7.84 -18.32
N ALA A 563 -13.69 9.17 -18.32
CA ALA A 563 -14.77 10.11 -18.56
C ALA A 563 -15.42 9.89 -19.93
N ILE A 564 -14.64 9.71 -20.97
CA ILE A 564 -15.14 9.40 -22.32
C ILE A 564 -15.84 8.04 -22.35
N LYS A 565 -15.19 7.00 -21.82
CA LYS A 565 -15.66 5.62 -21.86
C LYS A 565 -16.98 5.40 -21.11
N ASN A 566 -17.14 6.08 -19.96
CA ASN A 566 -18.28 5.89 -19.06
C ASN A 566 -19.25 7.08 -19.06
N TYR A 567 -19.08 8.06 -19.97
CA TYR A 567 -19.93 9.26 -20.06
C TYR A 567 -20.02 10.02 -18.73
N TYR A 568 -18.85 10.27 -18.10
CA TYR A 568 -18.78 11.07 -16.89
C TYR A 568 -18.71 12.55 -17.26
N VAL A 569 -19.25 13.39 -16.37
CA VAL A 569 -19.34 14.84 -16.59
C VAL A 569 -18.41 15.61 -15.67
N LYS A 570 -18.00 16.80 -16.10
CA LYS A 570 -17.20 17.72 -15.28
C LYS A 570 -18.04 18.24 -14.11
N PRO A 571 -17.64 18.01 -12.85
CA PRO A 571 -18.30 18.60 -11.70
C PRO A 571 -17.92 20.08 -11.56
N GLN A 572 -18.85 20.89 -11.07
CA GLN A 572 -18.62 22.28 -10.66
C GLN A 572 -18.24 22.29 -9.18
N ILE A 573 -17.00 22.64 -8.85
CA ILE A 573 -16.53 22.74 -7.47
C ILE A 573 -16.47 24.19 -7.04
N ASN A 574 -17.08 24.50 -5.89
CA ASN A 574 -17.21 25.87 -5.38
C ASN A 574 -17.16 25.92 -3.84
N GLU A 575 -17.19 27.12 -3.26
CA GLU A 575 -17.16 27.33 -1.80
C GLU A 575 -18.52 27.22 -1.13
N SER A 576 -19.60 26.97 -1.89
CA SER A 576 -20.92 26.81 -1.32
C SER A 576 -20.98 25.61 -0.36
N ARG A 577 -22.09 25.49 0.36
CA ARG A 577 -22.41 24.33 1.20
C ARG A 577 -23.46 23.43 0.54
N ILE A 578 -23.58 23.49 -0.79
CA ILE A 578 -24.58 22.76 -1.57
C ILE A 578 -23.94 21.54 -2.20
N ILE A 579 -24.65 20.43 -2.17
CA ILE A 579 -24.38 19.23 -2.98
C ILE A 579 -25.63 19.03 -3.85
N ASP A 580 -25.51 19.30 -5.15
CA ASP A 580 -26.59 19.12 -6.13
C ASP A 580 -26.09 18.17 -7.23
N ILE A 581 -26.58 16.94 -7.21
CA ILE A 581 -26.25 15.88 -8.15
C ILE A 581 -27.52 15.53 -8.92
N LYS A 582 -27.49 15.69 -10.25
CA LYS A 582 -28.58 15.30 -11.15
C LYS A 582 -28.18 14.05 -11.92
N GLY A 583 -29.05 13.06 -11.92
CA GLY A 583 -28.86 11.84 -12.67
C GLY A 583 -27.62 11.06 -12.21
N GLY A 584 -27.33 11.06 -10.92
CA GLY A 584 -26.19 10.35 -10.33
C GLY A 584 -26.26 8.84 -10.53
N ARG A 585 -25.11 8.20 -10.72
CA ARG A 585 -24.92 6.76 -10.91
C ARG A 585 -23.84 6.24 -9.98
N HIS A 586 -23.93 4.98 -9.58
CA HIS A 586 -22.93 4.36 -8.73
C HIS A 586 -21.81 3.76 -9.60
N PRO A 587 -20.55 4.25 -9.54
CA PRO A 587 -19.51 3.87 -10.50
C PRO A 587 -19.20 2.37 -10.49
N VAL A 588 -19.19 1.73 -9.31
CA VAL A 588 -18.87 0.32 -9.18
C VAL A 588 -20.05 -0.58 -9.58
N ILE A 589 -21.26 -0.27 -9.10
CA ILE A 589 -22.45 -1.09 -9.42
C ILE A 589 -22.76 -1.01 -10.91
N GLU A 590 -22.70 0.19 -11.50
CA GLU A 590 -22.93 0.38 -12.93
C GLU A 590 -22.02 -0.50 -13.79
N LYS A 591 -20.76 -0.66 -13.37
CA LYS A 591 -19.76 -1.48 -14.07
C LYS A 591 -20.03 -2.99 -13.97
N ASN A 592 -20.68 -3.43 -12.89
CA ASN A 592 -21.00 -4.83 -12.62
C ASN A 592 -22.38 -5.27 -13.11
N LEU A 593 -23.17 -4.36 -13.74
CA LEU A 593 -24.47 -4.73 -14.27
C LEU A 593 -24.32 -5.71 -15.45
N PRO A 594 -25.24 -6.67 -15.59
CA PRO A 594 -25.32 -7.55 -16.75
C PRO A 594 -25.45 -6.75 -18.04
N LEU A 595 -24.96 -7.32 -19.15
CA LEU A 595 -25.11 -6.73 -20.47
C LEU A 595 -26.59 -6.49 -20.81
N GLY A 596 -26.92 -5.23 -21.16
CA GLY A 596 -28.28 -4.82 -21.49
C GLY A 596 -29.07 -4.19 -20.33
N GLU A 597 -28.55 -4.26 -19.09
CA GLU A 597 -29.14 -3.53 -17.97
C GLU A 597 -28.49 -2.16 -17.81
N SER A 598 -29.32 -1.15 -17.51
CA SER A 598 -28.84 0.22 -17.22
C SER A 598 -29.05 0.57 -15.75
N TYR A 599 -28.12 1.33 -15.17
CA TYR A 599 -28.25 1.84 -13.82
C TYR A 599 -29.37 2.89 -13.73
N ILE A 600 -30.23 2.78 -12.71
CA ILE A 600 -31.31 3.76 -12.48
C ILE A 600 -30.71 4.99 -11.80
N THR A 601 -30.69 6.08 -12.52
CA THR A 601 -30.10 7.34 -12.06
C THR A 601 -30.95 8.03 -10.99
N ASN A 602 -30.32 8.68 -10.02
CA ASN A 602 -30.98 9.38 -8.93
C ASN A 602 -30.43 10.78 -8.73
N ASP A 603 -31.32 11.69 -8.33
CA ASP A 603 -30.99 13.07 -8.01
C ASP A 603 -30.82 13.20 -6.49
N VAL A 604 -29.80 13.93 -6.06
CA VAL A 604 -29.54 14.22 -4.63
C VAL A 604 -29.24 15.69 -4.47
N PHE A 605 -30.06 16.37 -3.66
CA PHE A 605 -29.83 17.76 -3.30
C PHE A 605 -29.68 17.88 -1.79
N LEU A 606 -28.60 18.50 -1.31
CA LEU A 606 -28.36 18.78 0.10
C LEU A 606 -27.80 20.20 0.26
N ASP A 607 -28.37 20.94 1.19
CA ASP A 607 -27.86 22.24 1.62
C ASP A 607 -27.88 22.39 3.14
N SER A 608 -27.37 23.49 3.66
CA SER A 608 -27.36 23.75 5.12
C SER A 608 -28.60 24.51 5.61
N ASP A 609 -29.49 24.96 4.72
CA ASP A 609 -30.56 25.91 5.04
C ASP A 609 -31.97 25.33 4.85
N SER A 610 -32.18 24.53 3.83
CA SER A 610 -33.50 23.99 3.47
C SER A 610 -33.59 22.46 3.56
N GLN A 611 -32.52 21.74 3.22
CA GLN A 611 -32.48 20.28 3.11
C GLN A 611 -31.15 19.73 3.62
N GLN A 612 -30.90 19.90 4.92
CA GLN A 612 -29.69 19.44 5.59
C GLN A 612 -29.65 17.93 5.74
N ILE A 613 -30.78 17.32 6.11
CA ILE A 613 -30.90 15.89 6.36
C ILE A 613 -32.01 15.31 5.47
N ILE A 614 -31.68 14.27 4.74
CA ILE A 614 -32.63 13.45 4.00
C ILE A 614 -32.84 12.12 4.73
N ILE A 615 -34.05 11.88 5.23
CA ILE A 615 -34.46 10.55 5.73
C ILE A 615 -34.92 9.73 4.53
N ILE A 616 -34.25 8.59 4.29
CA ILE A 616 -34.53 7.71 3.15
C ILE A 616 -35.17 6.42 3.66
N THR A 617 -36.46 6.24 3.37
CA THR A 617 -37.21 5.01 3.71
C THR A 617 -37.40 4.12 2.48
N GLY A 618 -37.81 2.89 2.68
CA GLY A 618 -38.08 1.93 1.61
C GLY A 618 -37.63 0.52 1.98
N PRO A 619 -38.01 -0.50 1.18
CA PRO A 619 -37.70 -1.88 1.47
C PRO A 619 -36.20 -2.17 1.39
N ASN A 620 -35.78 -3.24 2.06
CA ASN A 620 -34.44 -3.79 1.85
C ASN A 620 -34.32 -4.25 0.39
N MET A 621 -33.13 -4.17 -0.19
CA MET A 621 -32.83 -4.43 -1.61
C MET A 621 -33.32 -3.33 -2.58
N ALA A 622 -34.03 -2.28 -2.12
CA ALA A 622 -34.44 -1.16 -2.99
C ALA A 622 -33.28 -0.26 -3.43
N GLY A 623 -32.09 -0.39 -2.85
CA GLY A 623 -30.90 0.37 -3.23
C GLY A 623 -30.60 1.58 -2.34
N LYS A 624 -31.14 1.67 -1.13
CA LYS A 624 -30.84 2.75 -0.16
C LYS A 624 -29.33 2.90 0.09
N SER A 625 -28.67 1.84 0.48
CA SER A 625 -27.20 1.82 0.76
C SER A 625 -26.38 2.16 -0.47
N ALA A 626 -26.81 1.71 -1.66
CA ALA A 626 -26.18 2.04 -2.94
C ALA A 626 -26.26 3.55 -3.24
N LEU A 627 -27.37 4.20 -2.94
CA LEU A 627 -27.56 5.65 -3.11
C LEU A 627 -26.64 6.46 -2.17
N LEU A 628 -26.52 6.03 -0.91
CA LEU A 628 -25.61 6.66 0.05
C LEU A 628 -24.17 6.60 -0.47
N ARG A 629 -23.72 5.39 -0.80
CA ARG A 629 -22.36 5.16 -1.33
C ARG A 629 -22.14 5.93 -2.62
N GLN A 630 -23.11 5.93 -3.57
CA GLN A 630 -23.08 6.72 -4.80
C GLN A 630 -22.75 8.19 -4.52
N THR A 631 -23.47 8.81 -3.58
CA THR A 631 -23.28 10.22 -3.23
C THR A 631 -21.88 10.47 -2.66
N GLY A 632 -21.42 9.64 -1.72
CA GLY A 632 -20.08 9.73 -1.16
C GLY A 632 -18.98 9.57 -2.23
N LEU A 633 -19.12 8.59 -3.13
CA LEU A 633 -18.17 8.33 -4.21
C LEU A 633 -18.12 9.47 -5.23
N ILE A 634 -19.28 10.05 -5.62
CA ILE A 634 -19.34 11.19 -6.53
C ILE A 634 -18.63 12.42 -5.93
N VAL A 635 -18.87 12.72 -4.66
CA VAL A 635 -18.18 13.82 -3.95
C VAL A 635 -16.67 13.58 -3.86
N LEU A 636 -16.27 12.36 -3.52
CA LEU A 636 -14.86 11.97 -3.44
C LEU A 636 -14.16 12.10 -4.80
N MET A 637 -14.75 11.55 -5.87
CA MET A 637 -14.23 11.65 -7.24
C MET A 637 -14.08 13.10 -7.68
N ALA A 638 -15.07 13.94 -7.41
CA ALA A 638 -15.04 15.37 -7.73
C ALA A 638 -13.87 16.08 -7.05
N GLN A 639 -13.61 15.80 -5.76
CA GLN A 639 -12.50 16.39 -5.01
C GLN A 639 -11.12 15.77 -5.30
N MET A 640 -11.10 14.63 -5.99
CA MET A 640 -9.86 14.12 -6.61
C MET A 640 -9.48 14.90 -7.88
N GLY A 641 -10.39 15.66 -8.46
CA GLY A 641 -10.27 16.28 -9.78
C GLY A 641 -10.63 15.32 -10.93
N CYS A 642 -11.47 14.33 -10.66
CA CYS A 642 -12.01 13.39 -11.63
C CYS A 642 -13.40 13.84 -12.09
N PHE A 643 -13.77 13.57 -13.34
CA PHE A 643 -15.16 13.68 -13.81
C PHE A 643 -16.02 12.63 -13.12
N VAL A 644 -17.31 12.87 -12.97
CA VAL A 644 -18.21 12.11 -12.11
C VAL A 644 -19.34 11.44 -12.88
N PRO A 645 -19.82 10.28 -12.41
CA PRO A 645 -20.93 9.55 -12.99
C PRO A 645 -22.27 10.24 -12.67
N ALA A 646 -22.56 11.34 -13.35
CA ALA A 646 -23.81 12.10 -13.21
C ALA A 646 -24.20 12.70 -14.56
N LYS A 647 -25.38 13.33 -14.64
CA LYS A 647 -25.75 14.23 -15.75
C LYS A 647 -25.21 15.64 -15.49
N GLU A 648 -25.33 16.10 -14.24
CA GLU A 648 -24.81 17.38 -13.78
C GLU A 648 -24.41 17.21 -12.30
N ALA A 649 -23.37 17.89 -11.84
CA ALA A 649 -22.96 17.90 -10.45
C ALA A 649 -22.39 19.27 -10.06
N ALA A 650 -23.01 19.92 -9.07
CA ALA A 650 -22.49 21.11 -8.42
C ALA A 650 -22.21 20.78 -6.94
N ILE A 651 -20.93 20.83 -6.56
CA ILE A 651 -20.48 20.32 -5.26
C ILE A 651 -19.70 21.42 -4.55
N GLY A 652 -20.26 21.90 -3.43
CA GLY A 652 -19.54 22.71 -2.48
C GLY A 652 -18.49 21.85 -1.76
N LEU A 653 -17.34 22.43 -1.46
CA LEU A 653 -16.25 21.73 -0.79
C LEU A 653 -16.74 20.98 0.45
N VAL A 654 -16.39 19.70 0.53
CA VAL A 654 -16.58 18.82 1.68
C VAL A 654 -15.23 18.63 2.34
N ASP A 655 -15.17 18.77 3.66
CA ASP A 655 -13.94 18.60 4.43
C ASP A 655 -13.83 17.21 5.10
N LYS A 656 -14.99 16.57 5.37
CA LYS A 656 -15.06 15.25 5.99
C LYS A 656 -16.18 14.42 5.35
N ILE A 657 -15.91 13.17 5.03
CA ILE A 657 -16.93 12.18 4.65
C ILE A 657 -16.95 11.09 5.71
N PHE A 658 -18.08 10.93 6.36
CA PHE A 658 -18.32 9.88 7.33
C PHE A 658 -19.35 8.89 6.81
N THR A 659 -19.08 7.62 7.00
CA THR A 659 -20.01 6.57 6.60
C THR A 659 -20.23 5.57 7.73
N ARG A 660 -21.49 5.27 7.96
CA ARG A 660 -21.93 4.10 8.71
C ARG A 660 -22.86 3.30 7.80
N VAL A 661 -22.29 2.38 7.01
CA VAL A 661 -23.00 1.61 5.99
C VAL A 661 -22.65 0.14 6.13
N GLY A 662 -23.66 -0.71 6.32
CA GLY A 662 -23.52 -2.16 6.45
C GLY A 662 -23.18 -2.65 7.86
N ALA A 663 -23.53 -3.90 8.16
CA ALA A 663 -23.10 -4.59 9.38
C ALA A 663 -21.72 -5.23 9.14
N SER A 664 -20.69 -4.79 9.84
CA SER A 664 -19.41 -5.49 9.86
C SER A 664 -19.34 -6.36 11.11
N ASP A 665 -19.47 -7.68 10.94
CA ASP A 665 -19.19 -8.63 12.01
C ASP A 665 -17.67 -8.70 12.18
N ASN A 666 -17.16 -8.11 13.24
CA ASN A 666 -15.77 -8.26 13.64
C ASN A 666 -15.65 -9.39 14.68
N LEU A 667 -15.80 -10.62 14.22
CA LEU A 667 -15.71 -11.82 15.08
C LEU A 667 -14.38 -11.93 15.82
N SER A 668 -13.32 -11.29 15.31
CA SER A 668 -11.97 -11.38 15.89
C SER A 668 -11.78 -10.52 17.14
N SER A 669 -12.57 -9.45 17.34
CA SER A 669 -12.44 -8.56 18.51
C SER A 669 -13.36 -8.94 19.66
N GLY A 670 -14.31 -9.87 19.48
CA GLY A 670 -15.30 -10.23 20.51
C GLY A 670 -16.31 -9.11 20.84
N GLU A 671 -16.29 -8.00 20.11
CA GLU A 671 -17.26 -6.90 20.28
C GLU A 671 -18.59 -7.26 19.62
N SER A 672 -19.71 -6.88 20.28
CA SER A 672 -21.01 -7.04 19.64
C SER A 672 -21.14 -6.08 18.43
N THR A 673 -21.85 -6.52 17.38
CA THR A 673 -22.14 -5.70 16.21
C THR A 673 -22.75 -4.34 16.54
N PHE A 674 -23.57 -4.30 17.59
CA PHE A 674 -24.16 -3.06 18.10
C PHE A 674 -23.13 -2.13 18.74
N MET A 675 -22.14 -2.66 19.49
CA MET A 675 -21.07 -1.84 20.07
C MET A 675 -20.19 -1.22 19.00
N VAL A 676 -19.84 -1.99 17.95
CA VAL A 676 -19.12 -1.47 16.79
C VAL A 676 -19.91 -0.33 16.13
N GLU A 677 -21.23 -0.51 15.92
CA GLU A 677 -22.10 0.51 15.37
C GLU A 677 -22.10 1.79 16.22
N MET A 678 -22.18 1.66 17.53
CA MET A 678 -22.17 2.81 18.44
C MET A 678 -20.83 3.52 18.46
N ASN A 679 -19.73 2.78 18.42
CA ASN A 679 -18.39 3.35 18.33
C ASN A 679 -18.17 4.15 17.02
N GLU A 680 -18.61 3.59 15.87
CA GLU A 680 -18.60 4.30 14.59
C GLU A 680 -19.43 5.59 14.65
N THR A 681 -20.65 5.49 15.19
CA THR A 681 -21.56 6.65 15.31
C THR A 681 -21.01 7.71 16.27
N ALA A 682 -20.44 7.30 17.40
CA ALA A 682 -19.82 8.22 18.36
C ALA A 682 -18.61 8.95 17.72
N SER A 683 -17.78 8.24 16.94
CA SER A 683 -16.70 8.86 16.20
C SER A 683 -17.19 9.93 15.23
N ILE A 684 -18.28 9.68 14.51
CA ILE A 684 -18.91 10.65 13.61
C ILE A 684 -19.37 11.88 14.39
N LEU A 685 -20.16 11.70 15.44
CA LEU A 685 -20.78 12.80 16.20
C LEU A 685 -19.75 13.69 16.91
N ASN A 686 -18.62 13.12 17.34
CA ASN A 686 -17.55 13.87 17.99
C ASN A 686 -16.62 14.62 17.03
N ASN A 687 -16.64 14.31 15.72
CA ASN A 687 -15.72 14.89 14.73
C ASN A 687 -16.42 15.73 13.66
N LEU A 688 -17.59 16.25 13.93
CA LEU A 688 -18.39 17.04 13.00
C LEU A 688 -17.70 18.34 12.54
N SER A 689 -18.08 18.81 11.37
CA SER A 689 -17.78 20.14 10.84
C SER A 689 -18.94 20.68 10.02
N ASP A 690 -18.91 21.95 9.67
CA ASP A 690 -19.91 22.62 8.82
C ASP A 690 -19.98 22.04 7.39
N ARG A 691 -18.87 21.45 6.93
CA ARG A 691 -18.73 20.92 5.57
C ARG A 691 -18.77 19.41 5.51
N SER A 692 -19.07 18.75 6.63
CA SER A 692 -19.15 17.28 6.68
C SER A 692 -20.30 16.75 5.82
N LEU A 693 -20.04 15.63 5.14
CA LEU A 693 -21.05 14.77 4.53
C LEU A 693 -21.15 13.48 5.34
N ILE A 694 -22.34 13.18 5.84
CA ILE A 694 -22.60 12.02 6.70
C ILE A 694 -23.55 11.06 5.99
N LEU A 695 -23.19 9.79 5.94
CA LEU A 695 -23.93 8.71 5.30
C LEU A 695 -24.25 7.64 6.33
N LEU A 696 -25.48 7.63 6.84
CA LEU A 696 -25.96 6.72 7.87
C LEU A 696 -26.92 5.70 7.27
N ASP A 697 -26.66 4.41 7.49
CA ASP A 697 -27.46 3.32 6.98
C ASP A 697 -27.88 2.38 8.10
N GLU A 698 -29.19 2.28 8.31
CA GLU A 698 -29.85 1.36 9.25
C GLU A 698 -29.32 1.45 10.70
N ILE A 699 -29.12 2.64 11.23
CA ILE A 699 -28.71 2.87 12.63
C ILE A 699 -29.77 2.33 13.61
N GLY A 700 -29.31 1.65 14.67
CA GLY A 700 -30.14 1.07 15.72
C GLY A 700 -30.65 -0.34 15.44
N ARG A 701 -30.17 -1.01 14.37
CA ARG A 701 -30.63 -2.36 14.01
C ARG A 701 -30.14 -3.46 14.94
N GLY A 702 -29.04 -3.23 15.65
CA GLY A 702 -28.38 -4.23 16.51
C GLY A 702 -28.98 -4.38 17.90
N THR A 703 -30.07 -3.67 18.23
CA THR A 703 -30.71 -3.67 19.55
C THR A 703 -32.25 -3.83 19.48
N SER A 704 -32.97 -3.63 20.59
CA SER A 704 -34.42 -3.68 20.58
C SER A 704 -35.00 -2.58 19.67
N THR A 705 -36.19 -2.83 19.10
CA THR A 705 -36.80 -1.89 18.13
C THR A 705 -36.98 -0.49 18.71
N TYR A 706 -37.47 -0.39 19.97
CA TYR A 706 -37.69 0.90 20.62
C TYR A 706 -36.40 1.65 20.95
N ASP A 707 -35.35 0.94 21.42
CA ASP A 707 -34.06 1.52 21.69
C ASP A 707 -33.44 2.01 20.39
N GLY A 708 -33.50 1.18 19.31
CA GLY A 708 -32.99 1.53 17.98
C GLY A 708 -33.65 2.78 17.40
N ILE A 709 -35.00 2.87 17.46
CA ILE A 709 -35.74 4.07 17.01
C ILE A 709 -35.30 5.29 17.84
N SER A 710 -35.23 5.15 19.18
CA SER A 710 -34.89 6.25 20.07
C SER A 710 -33.50 6.81 19.80
N ILE A 711 -32.53 5.94 19.58
CA ILE A 711 -31.15 6.33 19.22
C ILE A 711 -31.12 7.01 17.86
N ALA A 712 -31.73 6.41 16.82
CA ALA A 712 -31.77 6.96 15.48
C ALA A 712 -32.46 8.34 15.43
N TRP A 713 -33.54 8.51 16.16
CA TRP A 713 -34.24 9.77 16.35
C TRP A 713 -33.36 10.84 17.00
N ALA A 714 -32.76 10.50 18.14
CA ALA A 714 -31.89 11.42 18.88
C ALA A 714 -30.68 11.86 18.06
N ILE A 715 -30.09 10.97 17.25
CA ILE A 715 -28.98 11.30 16.34
C ILE A 715 -29.44 12.30 15.26
N ALA A 716 -30.58 12.07 14.62
CA ALA A 716 -31.11 12.97 13.60
C ALA A 716 -31.43 14.36 14.19
N GLU A 717 -32.03 14.40 15.38
CA GLU A 717 -32.31 15.62 16.12
C GLU A 717 -31.03 16.37 16.52
N TYR A 718 -30.03 15.65 17.05
CA TYR A 718 -28.74 16.21 17.41
C TYR A 718 -28.02 16.83 16.21
N LEU A 719 -27.97 16.13 15.06
CA LEU A 719 -27.37 16.66 13.83
C LEU A 719 -28.10 17.90 13.30
N HIS A 720 -29.44 17.94 13.38
CA HIS A 720 -30.23 19.08 12.99
C HIS A 720 -30.03 20.30 13.92
N ASN A 721 -30.04 20.08 15.22
CA ASN A 721 -30.00 21.12 16.25
C ASN A 721 -28.59 21.49 16.72
N HIS A 722 -27.55 20.89 16.12
CA HIS A 722 -26.17 21.14 16.54
C HIS A 722 -25.84 22.65 16.50
N PRO A 723 -25.32 23.25 17.59
CA PRO A 723 -25.19 24.69 17.71
C PRO A 723 -24.21 25.30 16.70
N ASN A 724 -23.17 24.57 16.35
CA ASN A 724 -22.05 25.09 15.54
C ASN A 724 -22.03 24.53 14.12
N TYR A 725 -22.56 23.34 13.86
CA TYR A 725 -22.36 22.63 12.58
C TYR A 725 -23.68 22.17 11.98
N LYS A 726 -23.85 22.41 10.68
CA LYS A 726 -25.00 21.96 9.90
C LYS A 726 -24.55 20.90 8.88
N ALA A 727 -24.04 19.77 9.37
CA ALA A 727 -23.52 18.70 8.52
C ALA A 727 -24.61 18.13 7.60
N LYS A 728 -24.29 17.99 6.31
CA LYS A 728 -25.19 17.40 5.31
C LYS A 728 -25.30 15.90 5.52
N THR A 729 -26.50 15.36 5.65
CA THR A 729 -26.72 13.99 6.05
C THR A 729 -27.72 13.26 5.15
N LEU A 730 -27.33 12.08 4.67
CA LEU A 730 -28.24 11.07 4.12
C LEU A 730 -28.43 9.97 5.17
N PHE A 731 -29.67 9.77 5.60
CA PHE A 731 -30.02 8.83 6.64
C PHE A 731 -31.00 7.78 6.09
N ALA A 732 -30.47 6.62 5.70
CA ALA A 732 -31.30 5.51 5.27
C ALA A 732 -31.75 4.69 6.49
N THR A 733 -33.02 4.37 6.55
CA THR A 733 -33.62 3.64 7.68
C THR A 733 -34.80 2.77 7.24
N HIS A 734 -35.08 1.77 8.06
CA HIS A 734 -36.30 0.97 7.97
C HIS A 734 -37.36 1.41 8.99
N TYR A 735 -37.02 2.37 9.88
CA TYR A 735 -37.92 2.93 10.84
C TYR A 735 -38.80 4.02 10.21
N HIS A 736 -40.06 3.69 9.94
CA HIS A 736 -41.01 4.62 9.35
C HIS A 736 -41.37 5.79 10.28
N GLU A 737 -41.20 5.60 11.58
CA GLU A 737 -41.43 6.59 12.63
C GLU A 737 -40.53 7.84 12.42
N LEU A 738 -39.34 7.69 11.88
CA LEU A 738 -38.45 8.80 11.61
C LEU A 738 -39.01 9.78 10.55
N ASN A 739 -40.01 9.37 9.76
CA ASN A 739 -40.70 10.27 8.82
C ASN A 739 -41.35 11.45 9.53
N GLU A 740 -41.74 11.29 10.80
CA GLU A 740 -42.37 12.38 11.58
C GLU A 740 -41.41 13.54 11.89
N LEU A 741 -40.09 13.31 11.83
CA LEU A 741 -39.09 14.35 12.07
C LEU A 741 -39.23 15.52 11.10
N SER A 742 -39.63 15.27 9.85
CA SER A 742 -39.83 16.34 8.86
C SER A 742 -40.97 17.32 9.22
N ASN A 743 -41.92 16.89 10.07
CA ASN A 743 -43.00 17.75 10.54
C ASN A 743 -42.55 18.72 11.64
N THR A 744 -41.50 18.35 12.38
CA THR A 744 -40.97 19.11 13.51
C THR A 744 -39.73 19.93 13.14
N PHE A 745 -38.91 19.39 12.29
CA PHE A 745 -37.60 19.94 11.93
C PHE A 745 -37.55 20.40 10.46
N PRO A 746 -37.53 21.70 10.17
CA PRO A 746 -37.75 22.24 8.81
C PRO A 746 -36.66 21.85 7.80
N ARG A 747 -35.40 21.56 8.26
CA ARG A 747 -34.30 21.15 7.39
C ARG A 747 -34.18 19.64 7.21
N ILE A 748 -35.11 18.86 7.76
CA ILE A 748 -35.23 17.41 7.55
C ILE A 748 -36.28 17.18 6.46
N LYS A 749 -35.94 16.41 5.43
CA LYS A 749 -36.85 16.03 4.35
C LYS A 749 -36.92 14.52 4.22
N ASN A 750 -38.14 14.03 3.93
CA ASN A 750 -38.39 12.61 3.71
C ASN A 750 -38.35 12.28 2.25
N TYR A 751 -37.69 11.18 1.94
CA TYR A 751 -37.67 10.56 0.62
C TYR A 751 -37.88 9.07 0.75
N ASN A 752 -38.32 8.42 -0.30
CA ASN A 752 -38.41 6.98 -0.36
C ASN A 752 -37.83 6.44 -1.68
N VAL A 753 -37.35 5.21 -1.63
CA VAL A 753 -36.91 4.48 -2.83
C VAL A 753 -38.08 3.65 -3.33
N THR A 754 -38.58 3.99 -4.52
CA THR A 754 -39.83 3.47 -5.03
C THR A 754 -39.77 2.00 -5.44
N VAL A 755 -40.88 1.34 -5.20
CA VAL A 755 -41.20 0.00 -5.69
C VAL A 755 -42.54 0.05 -6.41
N LYS A 756 -42.74 -0.82 -7.38
CA LYS A 756 -44.01 -0.96 -8.08
C LYS A 756 -44.58 -2.35 -7.86
N GLU A 757 -45.81 -2.43 -7.38
CA GLU A 757 -46.52 -3.69 -7.29
C GLU A 757 -47.22 -3.98 -8.62
N VAL A 758 -46.96 -5.14 -9.21
CA VAL A 758 -47.60 -5.61 -10.43
C VAL A 758 -48.16 -7.01 -10.13
N GLY A 759 -49.46 -7.04 -9.81
CA GLY A 759 -50.10 -8.26 -9.36
C GLY A 759 -49.53 -8.76 -8.02
N HIS A 760 -48.89 -9.93 -8.03
CA HIS A 760 -48.24 -10.51 -6.85
C HIS A 760 -46.72 -10.33 -6.82
N GLN A 761 -46.16 -9.55 -7.72
CA GLN A 761 -44.70 -9.30 -7.80
C GLN A 761 -44.40 -7.83 -7.48
N ILE A 762 -43.28 -7.63 -6.76
CA ILE A 762 -42.70 -6.32 -6.51
C ILE A 762 -41.54 -6.09 -7.49
N ILE A 763 -41.63 -5.00 -8.22
CA ILE A 763 -40.54 -4.51 -9.07
C ILE A 763 -39.86 -3.36 -8.35
N PHE A 764 -38.59 -3.51 -8.03
CA PHE A 764 -37.78 -2.44 -7.43
C PHE A 764 -37.44 -1.41 -8.51
N LEU A 765 -38.10 -0.25 -8.48
CA LEU A 765 -37.81 0.81 -9.43
C LEU A 765 -36.51 1.56 -9.10
N ARG A 766 -36.00 1.40 -7.91
CA ARG A 766 -34.74 2.01 -7.41
C ARG A 766 -34.64 3.52 -7.62
N LYS A 767 -35.79 4.21 -7.73
CA LYS A 767 -35.85 5.66 -7.93
C LYS A 767 -36.15 6.37 -6.63
N LEU A 768 -35.34 7.36 -6.28
CA LEU A 768 -35.56 8.24 -5.13
C LEU A 768 -36.65 9.27 -5.46
N VAL A 769 -37.66 9.35 -4.62
CA VAL A 769 -38.75 10.35 -4.78
C VAL A 769 -39.06 11.01 -3.42
N PRO A 770 -39.53 12.28 -3.42
CA PRO A 770 -39.96 12.95 -2.19
C PRO A 770 -41.11 12.21 -1.51
N GLY A 771 -41.16 12.26 -0.18
CA GLY A 771 -42.18 11.62 0.66
C GLY A 771 -41.66 10.38 1.39
N GLY A 772 -42.29 10.03 2.49
CA GLY A 772 -42.01 8.82 3.26
C GLY A 772 -42.75 7.60 2.71
N SER A 773 -42.24 6.39 2.96
CA SER A 773 -42.96 5.12 2.74
C SER A 773 -43.63 4.71 4.05
N GLU A 774 -44.91 4.36 4.00
CA GLU A 774 -45.69 3.90 5.14
C GLU A 774 -45.75 2.37 5.25
N HIS A 775 -45.33 1.64 4.20
CA HIS A 775 -45.49 0.19 4.12
C HIS A 775 -44.16 -0.57 4.31
N SER A 776 -44.24 -1.67 5.03
CA SER A 776 -43.15 -2.64 5.20
C SER A 776 -43.24 -3.70 4.10
N PHE A 777 -42.14 -3.98 3.41
CA PHE A 777 -42.06 -4.97 2.32
C PHE A 777 -41.28 -6.24 2.71
N GLY A 778 -40.95 -6.44 4.00
CA GLY A 778 -40.12 -7.56 4.46
C GLY A 778 -40.67 -8.95 4.08
N ILE A 779 -41.98 -9.14 4.18
CA ILE A 779 -42.62 -10.43 3.84
C ILE A 779 -42.55 -10.68 2.31
N HIS A 780 -42.62 -9.64 1.52
CA HIS A 780 -42.45 -9.78 0.06
C HIS A 780 -41.02 -10.15 -0.34
N VAL A 781 -40.03 -9.61 0.33
CA VAL A 781 -38.63 -10.02 0.15
C VAL A 781 -38.42 -11.47 0.56
N ALA A 782 -39.04 -11.90 1.67
CA ALA A 782 -39.02 -13.30 2.11
C ALA A 782 -39.65 -14.24 1.07
N LYS A 783 -40.72 -13.80 0.37
CA LYS A 783 -41.33 -14.53 -0.74
C LYS A 783 -40.37 -14.68 -1.94
N LEU A 784 -39.67 -13.60 -2.30
CA LEU A 784 -38.66 -13.60 -3.37
C LEU A 784 -37.48 -14.54 -3.04
N ALA A 785 -37.11 -14.64 -1.75
CA ALA A 785 -36.08 -15.56 -1.26
C ALA A 785 -36.51 -17.03 -1.23
N GLY A 786 -37.75 -17.33 -1.64
CA GLY A 786 -38.26 -18.72 -1.71
C GLY A 786 -38.76 -19.31 -0.37
N MET A 787 -39.12 -18.45 0.61
CA MET A 787 -39.72 -18.94 1.86
C MET A 787 -41.01 -19.73 1.63
N PRO A 788 -41.28 -20.81 2.44
CA PRO A 788 -42.49 -21.62 2.29
C PRO A 788 -43.76 -20.80 2.41
N GLY A 789 -44.73 -21.01 1.52
CA GLY A 789 -46.00 -20.23 1.48
C GLY A 789 -46.79 -20.22 2.79
N LYS A 790 -46.78 -21.31 3.58
CA LYS A 790 -47.43 -21.36 4.90
C LYS A 790 -46.81 -20.36 5.89
N VAL A 791 -45.48 -20.18 5.87
CA VAL A 791 -44.77 -19.22 6.74
C VAL A 791 -45.13 -17.79 6.32
N LEU A 792 -45.17 -17.50 5.01
CA LEU A 792 -45.53 -16.20 4.49
C LEU A 792 -46.97 -15.81 4.81
N SER A 793 -47.92 -16.74 4.65
CA SER A 793 -49.33 -16.51 5.01
C SER A 793 -49.49 -16.19 6.51
N ARG A 794 -48.80 -16.95 7.36
CA ARG A 794 -48.83 -16.70 8.81
C ARG A 794 -48.16 -15.38 9.20
N ALA A 795 -47.04 -15.04 8.55
CA ALA A 795 -46.37 -13.75 8.77
C ALA A 795 -47.26 -12.56 8.40
N ASN A 796 -48.02 -12.65 7.27
CA ASN A 796 -48.99 -11.62 6.89
C ASN A 796 -50.13 -11.48 7.88
N GLU A 797 -50.67 -12.58 8.43
CA GLU A 797 -51.68 -12.52 9.48
C GLU A 797 -51.18 -11.82 10.74
N ILE A 798 -49.96 -12.14 11.17
CA ILE A 798 -49.35 -11.53 12.36
C ILE A 798 -49.09 -10.05 12.12
N LEU A 799 -48.56 -9.68 10.93
CA LEU A 799 -48.30 -8.28 10.56
C LEU A 799 -49.59 -7.44 10.67
N LYS A 800 -50.67 -7.93 10.06
CA LYS A 800 -51.96 -7.24 10.12
C LYS A 800 -52.49 -7.03 11.55
N LYS A 801 -52.26 -8.02 12.45
CA LYS A 801 -52.61 -7.85 13.85
C LYS A 801 -51.81 -6.75 14.53
N LEU A 802 -50.48 -6.78 14.35
CA LEU A 802 -49.57 -5.79 14.94
C LEU A 802 -49.82 -4.37 14.41
N GLU A 803 -50.17 -4.21 13.13
CA GLU A 803 -50.51 -2.92 12.50
C GLU A 803 -51.85 -2.39 13.05
N ASN A 804 -52.84 -3.26 13.26
CA ASN A 804 -54.14 -2.88 13.86
C ASN A 804 -54.03 -2.51 15.35
N GLU A 805 -53.15 -3.13 16.10
CA GLU A 805 -52.86 -2.79 17.49
C GLU A 805 -52.17 -1.41 17.62
N ARG A 806 -51.36 -1.02 16.64
CA ARG A 806 -50.74 0.32 16.56
C ARG A 806 -51.75 1.44 16.30
N THR A 807 -52.80 1.21 15.54
CA THR A 807 -53.83 2.22 15.24
C THR A 807 -54.80 2.48 16.39
N GLY A 808 -54.82 1.61 17.45
CA GLY A 808 -55.68 1.74 18.61
C GLY A 808 -55.06 2.39 19.87
N GLY A 809 -53.74 2.68 19.83
CA GLY A 809 -53.01 3.29 20.95
C GLY A 809 -52.64 4.75 20.67
N GLU A 810 -52.57 5.57 21.75
CA GLU A 810 -52.19 6.99 21.70
C GLU A 810 -51.00 7.23 20.81
N SER A 811 -51.12 8.20 19.90
CA SER A 811 -50.06 8.59 18.98
C SER A 811 -48.73 8.81 19.71
N ILE A 812 -47.65 8.21 19.22
CA ILE A 812 -46.26 8.41 19.71
C ILE A 812 -45.96 9.93 19.85
N LYS A 813 -46.64 10.78 19.07
CA LYS A 813 -46.65 12.24 19.19
C LYS A 813 -47.00 12.79 20.55
N GLU A 814 -47.97 12.17 21.23
CA GLU A 814 -48.43 12.65 22.59
C GLU A 814 -47.45 12.20 23.66
N SER A 815 -46.87 11.02 23.51
CA SER A 815 -45.87 10.52 24.46
C SER A 815 -44.56 11.30 24.32
N MET A 816 -44.09 11.62 23.07
CA MET A 816 -42.88 12.43 22.83
C MET A 816 -43.08 13.91 23.17
N LYS A 817 -44.26 14.50 22.95
CA LYS A 817 -44.56 15.86 23.42
C LYS A 817 -44.55 15.94 24.94
N LYS A 818 -44.95 14.88 25.67
CA LYS A 818 -44.80 14.80 27.13
C LYS A 818 -43.33 14.77 27.53
N VAL A 819 -42.49 13.98 26.84
CA VAL A 819 -41.04 13.93 27.09
C VAL A 819 -40.35 15.26 26.74
N GLN A 820 -40.68 15.89 25.60
CA GLN A 820 -40.18 17.22 25.26
C GLN A 820 -40.61 18.31 26.24
N LYS A 821 -41.84 18.28 26.74
CA LYS A 821 -42.27 19.19 27.82
C LYS A 821 -41.52 18.94 29.10
N GLN A 822 -41.23 17.69 29.44
CA GLN A 822 -40.38 17.36 30.59
C GLN A 822 -38.93 17.79 30.38
N ALA A 823 -38.36 17.59 29.17
CA ALA A 823 -36.99 18.02 28.84
C ALA A 823 -36.84 19.54 28.82
N LEU A 824 -37.87 20.29 28.34
CA LEU A 824 -37.87 21.76 28.41
C LEU A 824 -38.05 22.27 29.85
N GLN A 825 -38.78 21.52 30.72
CA GLN A 825 -38.84 21.80 32.14
C GLN A 825 -37.57 21.47 32.90
N LEU A 826 -36.82 20.44 32.45
CA LEU A 826 -35.52 20.09 33.03
C LEU A 826 -34.41 21.08 32.62
N GLN A 827 -34.50 21.74 31.45
CA GLN A 827 -33.56 22.81 31.07
C GLN A 827 -33.78 24.14 31.77
N MET A 828 -34.97 24.38 32.35
CA MET A 828 -35.22 25.54 33.21
C MET A 828 -34.75 25.34 34.67
N PHE A 829 -34.35 24.15 35.03
CA PHE A 829 -33.80 23.82 36.33
C PHE A 829 -32.55 22.96 36.16
N SER A 830 -31.44 23.58 35.81
CA SER A 830 -30.14 23.09 36.23
C SER A 830 -29.95 23.39 37.71
N ILE A 831 -30.69 22.71 38.53
CA ILE A 831 -30.35 22.62 39.94
C ILE A 831 -29.31 21.50 40.00
N ASP A 832 -28.04 21.87 39.99
CA ASP A 832 -27.03 21.08 40.66
C ASP A 832 -27.60 20.79 42.04
N ASP A 833 -27.88 19.53 42.33
CA ASP A 833 -28.38 19.15 43.68
C ASP A 833 -27.44 19.79 44.69
N PRO A 834 -27.95 20.67 45.60
CA PRO A 834 -27.11 21.39 46.54
C PRO A 834 -26.20 20.45 47.34
N ILE A 835 -26.60 19.19 47.49
CA ILE A 835 -25.87 18.15 48.21
C ILE A 835 -24.69 17.69 47.33
N LEU A 836 -24.88 17.46 46.03
CA LEU A 836 -23.81 17.06 45.10
C LEU A 836 -22.77 18.19 44.86
N VAL A 837 -23.21 19.45 44.81
CA VAL A 837 -22.32 20.62 44.78
C VAL A 837 -21.48 20.67 46.03
N LYS A 838 -22.07 20.48 47.20
CA LYS A 838 -21.37 20.50 48.48
C LYS A 838 -20.37 19.36 48.62
N ILE A 839 -20.71 18.17 48.11
CA ILE A 839 -19.80 17.02 48.05
C ILE A 839 -18.63 17.30 47.15
N ARG A 840 -18.90 17.81 45.92
CA ARG A 840 -17.84 18.18 44.94
C ARG A 840 -16.89 19.22 45.53
N ASP A 841 -17.43 20.27 46.16
CA ASP A 841 -16.62 21.33 46.75
C ASP A 841 -15.79 20.84 47.93
N THR A 842 -16.37 19.94 48.74
CA THR A 842 -15.68 19.26 49.86
C THR A 842 -14.51 18.42 49.36
N LEU A 843 -14.72 17.62 48.28
CA LEU A 843 -13.69 16.78 47.66
C LEU A 843 -12.58 17.60 46.98
N ASN A 844 -12.94 18.70 46.29
CA ASN A 844 -11.98 19.55 45.61
C ASN A 844 -11.06 20.32 46.54
N ASN A 845 -11.57 20.65 47.78
CA ASN A 845 -10.80 21.35 48.78
C ASN A 845 -10.01 20.44 49.74
N LEU A 846 -10.04 19.12 49.49
CA LEU A 846 -9.40 18.12 50.33
C LEU A 846 -8.02 17.75 49.76
N ASP A 847 -6.95 18.10 50.46
CA ASP A 847 -5.62 17.65 50.09
C ASP A 847 -5.34 16.28 50.74
N VAL A 848 -5.49 15.22 49.96
CA VAL A 848 -5.36 13.83 50.42
C VAL A 848 -3.94 13.51 50.94
N ASN A 849 -2.93 14.27 50.53
CA ASN A 849 -1.54 14.04 50.96
C ASN A 849 -1.23 14.59 52.37
N THR A 850 -2.10 15.42 52.91
CA THR A 850 -1.93 16.00 54.25
C THR A 850 -2.77 15.32 55.32
N LEU A 851 -3.63 14.34 54.95
CA LEU A 851 -4.54 13.64 55.87
C LEU A 851 -3.90 12.40 56.48
N THR A 852 -4.14 12.19 57.79
CA THR A 852 -3.85 10.91 58.41
C THR A 852 -4.94 9.89 58.03
N PRO A 853 -4.68 8.57 58.13
CA PRO A 853 -5.67 7.52 57.79
C PRO A 853 -7.00 7.67 58.59
N VAL A 854 -6.93 8.14 59.80
CA VAL A 854 -8.13 8.34 60.64
C VAL A 854 -8.94 9.55 60.17
N GLU A 855 -8.30 10.64 59.84
CA GLU A 855 -8.95 11.83 59.26
C GLU A 855 -9.56 11.55 57.89
N ALA A 856 -8.91 10.75 57.05
CA ALA A 856 -9.44 10.34 55.77
C ALA A 856 -10.74 9.50 55.95
N MET A 857 -10.78 8.57 56.89
CA MET A 857 -11.97 7.79 57.23
C MET A 857 -13.09 8.68 57.78
N MET A 858 -12.78 9.65 58.63
CA MET A 858 -13.76 10.61 59.15
C MET A 858 -14.36 11.48 58.03
N LYS A 859 -13.53 11.92 57.06
CA LYS A 859 -14.03 12.69 55.92
C LYS A 859 -14.88 11.86 54.96
N LEU A 860 -14.57 10.58 54.76
CA LEU A 860 -15.39 9.65 53.97
C LEU A 860 -16.75 9.43 54.67
N ASP A 861 -16.78 9.27 55.99
CA ASP A 861 -18.04 9.12 56.75
C ASP A 861 -18.89 10.41 56.68
N GLU A 862 -18.26 11.59 56.77
CA GLU A 862 -18.91 12.89 56.57
C GLU A 862 -19.58 13.01 55.18
N ILE A 863 -18.86 12.63 54.12
CA ILE A 863 -19.35 12.64 52.72
C ILE A 863 -20.50 11.64 52.59
N GLN A 864 -20.36 10.44 53.18
CA GLN A 864 -21.41 9.40 53.13
C GLN A 864 -22.68 9.84 53.86
N ARG A 865 -22.57 10.57 54.95
CA ARG A 865 -23.74 11.15 55.67
C ARG A 865 -24.43 12.24 54.83
N MET A 866 -23.67 13.05 54.08
CA MET A 866 -24.26 14.05 53.16
C MET A 866 -25.09 13.41 52.03
N ILE A 867 -24.76 12.19 51.60
CA ILE A 867 -25.54 11.42 50.59
C ILE A 867 -26.80 10.82 51.18
N LYS A 868 -26.78 10.48 52.48
CA LYS A 868 -27.92 9.83 53.17
C LYS A 868 -28.91 10.81 53.81
N SER A 869 -28.55 12.09 53.88
CA SER A 869 -29.43 13.17 54.34
C SER A 869 -30.19 13.81 53.19
#